data_38c2aa7420f4da104836d67b211cb53b
#
_entry.id   38c2aa7420f4da104836d67b211cb53b
#
_cell.length_a   1.000
_cell.length_b   1.000
_cell.length_c   1.000
_cell.angle_alpha   90.00
_cell.angle_beta   90.00
_cell.angle_gamma   90.00
#
_symmetry.space_group_name_H-M   'P 1'
#
loop_
_entity.id
_entity.type
_entity.pdbx_description
1 polymer ?
#
loop_
_entity_poly.entity_id
_entity_poly.type
_entity_poly.pdbx_seq_one_letter_code
_entity_poly.pdbx_strand_id
1 'polypeptide(L)'
;MPTITLPDGSQRSFDHPVSVAEVAASIGAGLAKATVAGKVDGKLVDACDLILNDATLQIITPKDEEGLEIIRHSCAHLVGHAVKQLYPTAKMVIGPVIDEGFYYDIAYERPFTPDDLAAIEKRMQQLIDTDYDVIKKMTPRAEVIDVFTARGEDYKLRLVEDMPNEQAMGLYYHEEYVDMCRGPHVPNTRFLKAFKLTKLSGAYWRGDAKNEQLQRVYGTAWADKKQLAAYIQRIEEAEKRDHRKIGKQLDLFHLQEEAPGMVFWHANGWTVYQVLEQYMRNVQRENGYQEIKTPQVVDRILWERSGHWSNYAENMFTTSSESRDYAVKPMNCPCHVQVFNQGLKSYRDLPLRLAEFGACHRNEPSGALHGIMRVRGFVQDDAHIFCTEEQVKKEAADFIRLTLDVYKDFGFSDIAMKLSTRPAKRVGSEELWDRAEGALADALNESGLEWEYQPGEGAFYGPKIEFTLRDCLGRNWQCGTLQYDPNLPERLDASYIAEDNSRVRPVMLHRAILGSFERFIGMLIEHYAGVFPAWLAPTQAVIMNITDKQADFALEVEKTLNGSGFRAKSDLRNEKIGFKIREHTLLKVPYLLVIGDREVETQTVAVRTREGADLGSVPVAQFAELLTQAVSRRGRQTTE
;
A
#
# COMPACT_ATOMS: atom_id res chain seq x y z
N MET A 1 30.99 16.35 -36.17
CA MET A 1 31.85 16.51 -34.97
C MET A 1 30.99 16.99 -33.84
N PRO A 2 30.57 16.07 -32.95
CA PRO A 2 29.63 16.45 -31.89
C PRO A 2 30.31 17.19 -30.75
N THR A 3 29.63 18.20 -30.21
CA THR A 3 29.98 18.86 -28.97
C THR A 3 28.98 18.39 -27.90
N ILE A 4 29.47 17.73 -26.87
CA ILE A 4 28.69 17.17 -25.80
C ILE A 4 28.67 18.11 -24.60
N THR A 5 27.49 18.56 -24.20
CA THR A 5 27.26 19.40 -23.02
C THR A 5 26.87 18.54 -21.84
N LEU A 6 27.63 18.59 -20.74
CA LEU A 6 27.40 17.86 -19.52
C LEU A 6 26.47 18.63 -18.56
N PRO A 7 25.90 18.00 -17.53
CA PRO A 7 24.95 18.63 -16.58
C PRO A 7 25.52 19.83 -15.82
N ASP A 8 26.85 19.90 -15.65
CA ASP A 8 27.57 21.03 -15.03
C ASP A 8 27.83 22.20 -16.01
N GLY A 9 27.34 22.09 -17.26
CA GLY A 9 27.53 23.07 -18.33
C GLY A 9 28.88 22.97 -19.05
N SER A 10 29.78 22.07 -18.65
CA SER A 10 31.03 21.84 -19.34
C SER A 10 30.82 21.20 -20.71
N GLN A 11 31.67 21.53 -21.69
CA GLN A 11 31.55 21.02 -23.05
C GLN A 11 32.79 20.21 -23.45
N ARG A 12 32.55 19.14 -24.22
CA ARG A 12 33.59 18.31 -24.82
C ARG A 12 33.32 18.09 -26.30
N SER A 13 34.28 18.45 -27.14
CA SER A 13 34.17 18.29 -28.58
C SER A 13 34.97 17.08 -29.04
N PHE A 14 34.43 16.32 -29.97
CA PHE A 14 35.01 15.11 -30.53
C PHE A 14 35.11 15.27 -32.07
N ASP A 15 36.12 14.68 -32.68
CA ASP A 15 36.37 14.74 -34.13
C ASP A 15 35.64 13.61 -34.90
N HIS A 16 34.93 12.73 -34.19
CA HIS A 16 34.17 11.61 -34.73
C HIS A 16 32.88 11.43 -33.94
N PRO A 17 31.87 10.67 -34.44
CA PRO A 17 30.76 10.20 -33.66
C PRO A 17 31.24 9.47 -32.41
N VAL A 18 30.74 9.85 -31.24
CA VAL A 18 31.28 9.40 -29.95
C VAL A 18 30.22 8.61 -29.17
N SER A 19 30.61 7.50 -28.56
CA SER A 19 29.73 6.75 -27.69
C SER A 19 29.66 7.37 -26.28
N VAL A 20 28.57 7.06 -25.55
CA VAL A 20 28.42 7.46 -24.13
C VAL A 20 29.61 6.97 -23.29
N ALA A 21 30.07 5.74 -23.54
CA ALA A 21 31.22 5.16 -22.85
C ALA A 21 32.55 5.95 -23.12
N GLU A 22 32.76 6.39 -24.35
CA GLU A 22 33.95 7.21 -24.72
C GLU A 22 33.89 8.60 -24.07
N VAL A 23 32.71 9.22 -24.03
CA VAL A 23 32.55 10.49 -23.30
C VAL A 23 32.86 10.29 -21.81
N ALA A 24 32.32 9.25 -21.19
CA ALA A 24 32.60 8.93 -19.78
C ALA A 24 34.10 8.68 -19.53
N ALA A 25 34.80 7.98 -20.46
CA ALA A 25 36.22 7.74 -20.38
C ALA A 25 37.04 9.06 -20.51
N SER A 26 36.60 9.99 -21.34
CA SER A 26 37.20 11.31 -21.47
C SER A 26 37.10 12.17 -20.21
N ILE A 27 36.10 11.91 -19.36
CA ILE A 27 35.89 12.60 -18.08
C ILE A 27 36.80 11.99 -16.99
N GLY A 28 36.85 10.67 -16.93
CA GLY A 28 37.70 9.97 -15.96
C GLY A 28 37.48 8.47 -15.91
N ALA A 29 38.55 7.73 -15.60
CA ALA A 29 38.53 6.26 -15.57
C ALA A 29 37.56 5.69 -14.54
N GLY A 30 37.31 6.38 -13.44
CA GLY A 30 36.33 5.95 -12.42
C GLY A 30 34.89 6.01 -12.95
N LEU A 31 34.52 7.09 -13.63
CA LEU A 31 33.22 7.26 -14.24
C LEU A 31 33.01 6.25 -15.37
N ALA A 32 34.01 6.06 -16.23
CA ALA A 32 33.97 5.08 -17.31
C ALA A 32 33.65 3.65 -16.79
N LYS A 33 34.26 3.24 -15.66
CA LYS A 33 34.00 1.95 -15.03
C LYS A 33 32.60 1.84 -14.39
N ALA A 34 32.00 2.97 -13.99
CA ALA A 34 30.69 3.04 -13.36
C ALA A 34 29.55 3.29 -14.36
N THR A 35 29.84 3.60 -15.62
CA THR A 35 28.83 3.92 -16.63
C THR A 35 28.03 2.68 -17.00
N VAL A 36 26.72 2.74 -16.83
CA VAL A 36 25.77 1.70 -17.29
C VAL A 36 25.02 2.15 -18.55
N ALA A 37 24.74 3.45 -18.70
CA ALA A 37 24.03 4.02 -19.83
C ALA A 37 24.26 5.54 -19.91
N GLY A 38 23.59 6.22 -20.84
CA GLY A 38 23.52 7.67 -20.92
C GLY A 38 22.11 8.18 -21.14
N LYS A 39 21.89 9.45 -20.82
CA LYS A 39 20.65 10.19 -21.14
C LYS A 39 21.01 11.32 -22.09
N VAL A 40 20.76 11.09 -23.39
CA VAL A 40 21.07 12.04 -24.49
C VAL A 40 19.80 12.83 -24.80
N ASP A 41 19.85 14.15 -24.64
CA ASP A 41 18.71 15.06 -24.84
C ASP A 41 17.43 14.56 -24.12
N GLY A 42 17.61 14.08 -22.89
CA GLY A 42 16.52 13.55 -22.07
C GLY A 42 16.10 12.10 -22.37
N LYS A 43 16.66 11.44 -23.39
CA LYS A 43 16.35 10.05 -23.77
C LYS A 43 17.42 9.09 -23.30
N LEU A 44 17.02 7.99 -22.61
CA LEU A 44 17.94 6.92 -22.21
C LEU A 44 18.44 6.14 -23.43
N VAL A 45 19.75 5.91 -23.47
CA VAL A 45 20.47 5.18 -24.52
C VAL A 45 21.53 4.26 -23.90
N ASP A 46 21.91 3.20 -24.64
CA ASP A 46 22.98 2.31 -24.20
C ASP A 46 24.35 2.98 -24.16
N ALA A 47 25.25 2.49 -23.33
CA ALA A 47 26.60 3.03 -23.23
C ALA A 47 27.39 2.96 -24.56
N CYS A 48 27.03 2.03 -25.45
CA CYS A 48 27.64 1.87 -26.78
C CYS A 48 26.99 2.71 -27.89
N ASP A 49 25.82 3.33 -27.62
CA ASP A 49 25.13 4.11 -28.65
C ASP A 49 25.94 5.37 -29.03
N LEU A 50 26.00 5.65 -30.34
CA LEU A 50 26.77 6.76 -30.88
C LEU A 50 25.94 8.04 -30.89
N ILE A 51 26.55 9.12 -30.43
CA ILE A 51 26.04 10.48 -30.49
C ILE A 51 26.66 11.13 -31.75
N LEU A 52 25.80 11.46 -32.71
CA LEU A 52 26.22 11.93 -34.03
C LEU A 52 26.31 13.46 -34.14
N ASN A 53 25.51 14.17 -33.35
CA ASN A 53 25.36 15.63 -33.38
C ASN A 53 25.58 16.22 -31.99
N ASP A 54 25.65 17.55 -31.92
CA ASP A 54 25.69 18.28 -30.65
C ASP A 54 24.47 17.85 -29.79
N ALA A 55 24.74 17.54 -28.52
CA ALA A 55 23.71 17.02 -27.61
C ALA A 55 24.07 17.31 -26.14
N THR A 56 23.06 17.27 -25.29
CA THR A 56 23.25 17.18 -23.85
C THR A 56 23.39 15.72 -23.44
N LEU A 57 24.29 15.42 -22.50
CA LEU A 57 24.50 14.06 -22.00
C LEU A 57 24.64 14.03 -20.49
N GLN A 58 23.82 13.24 -19.84
CA GLN A 58 23.99 12.79 -18.47
C GLN A 58 24.46 11.33 -18.47
N ILE A 59 25.59 11.06 -17.82
CA ILE A 59 26.09 9.68 -17.62
C ILE A 59 25.28 9.05 -16.51
N ILE A 60 24.73 7.86 -16.77
CA ILE A 60 23.93 7.07 -15.82
C ILE A 60 24.81 5.99 -15.19
N THR A 61 24.76 5.91 -13.86
CA THR A 61 25.53 4.97 -13.03
C THR A 61 24.59 4.10 -12.18
N PRO A 62 25.05 3.03 -11.52
CA PRO A 62 24.23 2.24 -10.61
C PRO A 62 23.63 3.01 -9.41
N LYS A 63 24.08 4.23 -9.15
CA LYS A 63 23.56 5.07 -8.04
C LYS A 63 22.33 5.88 -8.46
N ASP A 64 22.09 6.01 -9.74
CA ASP A 64 20.95 6.71 -10.29
C ASP A 64 19.76 5.77 -10.34
N GLU A 65 18.54 6.30 -10.22
CA GLU A 65 17.30 5.51 -10.24
C GLU A 65 17.16 4.76 -11.58
N GLU A 66 17.38 5.45 -12.69
CA GLU A 66 17.38 4.83 -14.03
C GLU A 66 18.47 3.76 -14.16
N GLY A 67 19.61 3.94 -13.47
CA GLY A 67 20.68 2.94 -13.42
C GLY A 67 20.26 1.64 -12.74
N LEU A 68 19.47 1.73 -11.68
CA LEU A 68 18.88 0.56 -11.02
C LEU A 68 17.84 -0.15 -11.91
N GLU A 69 17.01 0.60 -12.62
CA GLU A 69 16.06 0.02 -13.58
C GLU A 69 16.78 -0.76 -14.70
N ILE A 70 17.87 -0.20 -15.23
CA ILE A 70 18.71 -0.84 -16.25
C ILE A 70 19.33 -2.13 -15.71
N ILE A 71 19.83 -2.12 -14.48
CA ILE A 71 20.38 -3.32 -13.82
C ILE A 71 19.29 -4.39 -13.66
N ARG A 72 18.10 -4.03 -13.20
CA ARG A 72 16.95 -4.95 -13.06
C ARG A 72 16.53 -5.55 -14.40
N HIS A 73 16.42 -4.71 -15.43
CA HIS A 73 16.09 -5.17 -16.79
C HIS A 73 17.16 -6.14 -17.34
N SER A 74 18.42 -5.83 -17.14
CA SER A 74 19.51 -6.70 -17.56
C SER A 74 19.57 -8.02 -16.77
N CYS A 75 19.21 -8.01 -15.49
CA CYS A 75 19.04 -9.23 -14.70
C CYS A 75 17.90 -10.11 -15.23
N ALA A 76 16.81 -9.53 -15.75
CA ALA A 76 15.75 -10.30 -16.39
C ALA A 76 16.29 -11.06 -17.62
N HIS A 77 17.09 -10.41 -18.49
CA HIS A 77 17.74 -11.08 -19.62
C HIS A 77 18.71 -12.18 -19.16
N LEU A 78 19.42 -11.96 -18.05
CA LEU A 78 20.32 -12.95 -17.47
C LEU A 78 19.55 -14.19 -16.97
N VAL A 79 18.31 -14.04 -16.45
CA VAL A 79 17.41 -15.18 -16.16
C VAL A 79 17.17 -15.97 -17.44
N GLY A 80 16.86 -15.28 -18.55
CA GLY A 80 16.66 -15.92 -19.84
C GLY A 80 17.86 -16.74 -20.28
N HIS A 81 19.06 -16.18 -20.19
CA HIS A 81 20.31 -16.88 -20.51
C HIS A 81 20.51 -18.13 -19.63
N ALA A 82 20.39 -17.99 -18.32
CA ALA A 82 20.54 -19.11 -17.39
C ALA A 82 19.49 -20.21 -17.63
N VAL A 83 18.24 -19.84 -17.87
CA VAL A 83 17.15 -20.79 -18.16
C VAL A 83 17.42 -21.54 -19.45
N LYS A 84 17.82 -20.86 -20.52
CA LYS A 84 18.10 -21.53 -21.82
C LYS A 84 19.26 -22.53 -21.72
N GLN A 85 20.27 -22.26 -20.88
CA GLN A 85 21.37 -23.20 -20.66
C GLN A 85 20.96 -24.42 -19.83
N LEU A 86 20.09 -24.24 -18.83
CA LEU A 86 19.62 -25.32 -17.97
C LEU A 86 18.44 -26.10 -18.59
N TYR A 87 17.58 -25.41 -19.30
CA TYR A 87 16.32 -25.90 -19.87
C TYR A 87 16.18 -25.47 -21.34
N PRO A 88 16.93 -26.10 -22.27
CA PRO A 88 17.01 -25.63 -23.66
C PRO A 88 15.69 -25.59 -24.41
N THR A 89 14.68 -26.40 -24.00
CA THR A 89 13.35 -26.45 -24.62
C THR A 89 12.41 -25.36 -24.08
N ALA A 90 12.76 -24.66 -22.98
CA ALA A 90 11.98 -23.56 -22.45
C ALA A 90 11.89 -22.42 -23.48
N LYS A 91 10.70 -21.81 -23.62
CA LYS A 91 10.46 -20.67 -24.53
C LYS A 91 10.43 -19.38 -23.73
N MET A 92 11.22 -18.42 -24.17
CA MET A 92 11.34 -17.13 -23.50
C MET A 92 10.28 -16.16 -23.98
N VAL A 93 9.61 -15.46 -23.04
CA VAL A 93 8.48 -14.60 -23.35
C VAL A 93 8.86 -13.14 -23.17
N ILE A 94 8.70 -12.57 -21.98
CA ILE A 94 9.03 -11.17 -21.65
C ILE A 94 9.64 -11.07 -20.25
N GLY A 95 10.51 -10.04 -20.06
CA GLY A 95 11.17 -9.79 -18.78
C GLY A 95 11.12 -8.30 -18.37
N PRO A 96 9.95 -7.74 -17.99
CA PRO A 96 9.86 -6.35 -17.60
C PRO A 96 10.38 -6.08 -16.19
N VAL A 97 10.74 -4.81 -15.95
CA VAL A 97 11.03 -4.26 -14.62
C VAL A 97 9.71 -3.98 -13.88
N ILE A 98 9.75 -4.17 -12.58
CA ILE A 98 8.69 -3.79 -11.63
C ILE A 98 9.33 -3.02 -10.48
N ASP A 99 8.51 -2.45 -9.58
CA ASP A 99 8.99 -1.78 -8.39
C ASP A 99 9.95 -2.68 -7.61
N GLU A 100 11.17 -2.16 -7.38
CA GLU A 100 12.25 -2.85 -6.65
C GLU A 100 12.68 -4.22 -7.21
N GLY A 101 12.28 -4.57 -8.45
CA GLY A 101 12.57 -5.89 -9.00
C GLY A 101 12.31 -6.03 -10.48
N PHE A 102 12.21 -7.28 -10.88
CA PHE A 102 11.89 -7.69 -12.26
C PHE A 102 11.20 -9.05 -12.23
N TYR A 103 10.62 -9.44 -13.36
CA TYR A 103 10.23 -10.84 -13.58
C TYR A 103 10.57 -11.27 -15.00
N TYR A 104 10.55 -12.59 -15.23
CA TYR A 104 10.61 -13.16 -16.58
C TYR A 104 9.52 -14.22 -16.73
N ASP A 105 8.71 -14.11 -17.80
CA ASP A 105 7.70 -15.08 -18.17
C ASP A 105 8.28 -16.13 -19.12
N ILE A 106 8.01 -17.40 -18.81
CA ILE A 106 8.62 -18.56 -19.45
C ILE A 106 7.53 -19.60 -19.74
N ALA A 107 7.48 -20.11 -20.95
CA ALA A 107 6.69 -21.29 -21.27
C ALA A 107 7.59 -22.52 -21.20
N TYR A 108 7.22 -23.51 -20.39
CA TYR A 108 7.96 -24.76 -20.22
C TYR A 108 7.00 -25.91 -19.95
N GLU A 109 7.39 -27.13 -20.32
CA GLU A 109 6.54 -28.33 -20.29
C GLU A 109 6.10 -28.78 -18.90
N ARG A 110 6.86 -28.44 -17.86
CA ARG A 110 6.55 -28.71 -16.46
C ARG A 110 6.64 -27.46 -15.60
N PRO A 111 5.96 -27.42 -14.45
CA PRO A 111 6.16 -26.35 -13.47
C PRO A 111 7.59 -26.32 -12.94
N PHE A 112 8.15 -25.11 -12.80
CA PHE A 112 9.38 -24.91 -12.05
C PHE A 112 9.14 -25.08 -10.55
N THR A 113 10.15 -25.64 -9.89
CA THR A 113 10.16 -25.87 -8.45
C THR A 113 11.09 -24.87 -7.73
N PRO A 114 11.05 -24.76 -6.39
CA PRO A 114 12.05 -23.99 -5.65
C PRO A 114 13.50 -24.43 -5.92
N ASP A 115 13.73 -25.72 -6.19
CA ASP A 115 15.06 -26.24 -6.54
C ASP A 115 15.51 -25.74 -7.91
N ASP A 116 14.60 -25.66 -8.88
CA ASP A 116 14.88 -25.05 -10.19
C ASP A 116 15.22 -23.56 -10.03
N LEU A 117 14.50 -22.82 -9.17
CA LEU A 117 14.80 -21.43 -8.89
C LEU A 117 16.22 -21.26 -8.33
N ALA A 118 16.60 -22.10 -7.38
CA ALA A 118 17.95 -22.10 -6.82
C ALA A 118 19.03 -22.47 -7.87
N ALA A 119 18.73 -23.40 -8.78
CA ALA A 119 19.63 -23.78 -9.87
C ALA A 119 19.81 -22.63 -10.88
N ILE A 120 18.71 -21.93 -11.23
CA ILE A 120 18.76 -20.76 -12.12
C ILE A 120 19.58 -19.64 -11.47
N GLU A 121 19.34 -19.31 -10.20
CA GLU A 121 20.09 -18.30 -9.46
C GLU A 121 21.60 -18.61 -9.43
N LYS A 122 21.94 -19.85 -9.14
CA LYS A 122 23.35 -20.32 -9.16
C LYS A 122 23.97 -20.18 -10.55
N ARG A 123 23.21 -20.53 -11.61
CA ARG A 123 23.70 -20.38 -12.98
C ARG A 123 23.89 -18.91 -13.38
N MET A 124 22.97 -18.03 -13.00
CA MET A 124 23.14 -16.58 -13.18
C MET A 124 24.44 -16.08 -12.53
N GLN A 125 24.73 -16.49 -11.30
CA GLN A 125 25.97 -16.11 -10.63
C GLN A 125 27.21 -16.58 -11.40
N GLN A 126 27.21 -17.81 -11.91
CA GLN A 126 28.31 -18.35 -12.73
C GLN A 126 28.52 -17.53 -14.01
N LEU A 127 27.41 -17.11 -14.66
CA LEU A 127 27.45 -16.27 -15.85
C LEU A 127 28.01 -14.86 -15.55
N ILE A 128 27.66 -14.28 -14.40
CA ILE A 128 28.23 -13.01 -13.96
C ILE A 128 29.73 -13.14 -13.71
N ASP A 129 30.16 -14.24 -13.14
CA ASP A 129 31.58 -14.49 -12.81
C ASP A 129 32.46 -14.66 -14.06
N THR A 130 31.87 -14.92 -15.24
CA THR A 130 32.60 -14.92 -16.52
C THR A 130 32.95 -13.52 -17.03
N ASP A 131 32.28 -12.47 -16.49
CA ASP A 131 32.56 -11.04 -16.78
C ASP A 131 32.50 -10.70 -18.27
N TYR A 132 31.46 -11.18 -18.98
CA TYR A 132 31.30 -10.93 -20.40
C TYR A 132 30.54 -9.62 -20.71
N ASP A 133 30.81 -9.09 -21.93
CA ASP A 133 30.15 -7.89 -22.44
C ASP A 133 28.79 -8.22 -23.05
N VAL A 134 27.79 -7.36 -22.79
CA VAL A 134 26.48 -7.42 -23.41
C VAL A 134 26.53 -6.60 -24.70
N ILE A 135 26.26 -7.25 -25.83
CA ILE A 135 26.43 -6.64 -27.15
C ILE A 135 25.06 -6.31 -27.76
N LYS A 136 24.81 -5.03 -27.98
CA LYS A 136 23.63 -4.54 -28.71
C LYS A 136 23.87 -4.55 -30.22
N LYS A 137 22.87 -5.03 -30.97
CA LYS A 137 22.83 -4.88 -32.44
C LYS A 137 21.44 -4.42 -32.86
N MET A 138 21.39 -3.27 -33.54
CA MET A 138 20.18 -2.87 -34.25
C MET A 138 20.04 -3.73 -35.51
N THR A 139 19.03 -4.58 -35.53
CA THR A 139 18.89 -5.65 -36.53
C THR A 139 17.62 -5.42 -37.34
N PRO A 140 17.67 -5.48 -38.69
CA PRO A 140 16.49 -5.38 -39.55
C PRO A 140 15.44 -6.44 -39.19
N ARG A 141 14.16 -6.06 -39.29
CA ARG A 141 13.03 -6.92 -38.92
C ARG A 141 13.11 -8.33 -39.53
N ALA A 142 13.46 -8.46 -40.82
CA ALA A 142 13.56 -9.76 -41.47
C ALA A 142 14.61 -10.68 -40.82
N GLU A 143 15.75 -10.12 -40.49
CA GLU A 143 16.84 -10.85 -39.80
C GLU A 143 16.46 -11.21 -38.35
N VAL A 144 15.68 -10.37 -37.66
CA VAL A 144 15.14 -10.68 -36.30
C VAL A 144 14.23 -11.90 -36.36
N ILE A 145 13.37 -11.97 -37.37
CA ILE A 145 12.49 -13.14 -37.62
C ILE A 145 13.33 -14.40 -37.87
N ASP A 146 14.36 -14.31 -38.71
CA ASP A 146 15.25 -15.43 -39.01
C ASP A 146 15.98 -15.93 -37.73
N VAL A 147 16.50 -15.00 -36.91
CA VAL A 147 17.18 -15.32 -35.66
C VAL A 147 16.27 -16.08 -34.69
N PHE A 148 15.04 -15.62 -34.45
CA PHE A 148 14.13 -16.26 -33.51
C PHE A 148 13.49 -17.54 -34.11
N THR A 149 13.28 -17.61 -35.41
CA THR A 149 12.86 -18.84 -36.08
C THR A 149 13.89 -19.94 -35.94
N ALA A 150 15.16 -19.64 -36.20
CA ALA A 150 16.26 -20.62 -36.06
C ALA A 150 16.44 -21.11 -34.62
N ARG A 151 16.04 -20.29 -33.61
CA ARG A 151 16.09 -20.63 -32.17
C ARG A 151 14.79 -21.25 -31.66
N GLY A 152 13.74 -21.29 -32.48
CA GLY A 152 12.42 -21.79 -32.11
C GLY A 152 11.74 -20.97 -31.01
N GLU A 153 11.94 -19.65 -30.95
CA GLU A 153 11.39 -18.74 -29.94
C GLU A 153 10.05 -18.16 -30.41
N ASP A 154 9.00 -18.99 -30.42
CA ASP A 154 7.69 -18.69 -30.98
C ASP A 154 7.04 -17.45 -30.36
N TYR A 155 7.20 -17.26 -29.04
CA TYR A 155 6.65 -16.07 -28.35
C TYR A 155 7.37 -14.78 -28.75
N LYS A 156 8.67 -14.83 -29.03
CA LYS A 156 9.39 -13.67 -29.56
C LYS A 156 8.92 -13.32 -30.96
N LEU A 157 8.61 -14.32 -31.80
CA LEU A 157 8.02 -14.10 -33.12
C LEU A 157 6.65 -13.43 -33.03
N ARG A 158 5.78 -13.89 -32.13
CA ARG A 158 4.47 -13.24 -31.88
C ARG A 158 4.62 -11.79 -31.40
N LEU A 159 5.62 -11.47 -30.56
CA LEU A 159 5.92 -10.11 -30.15
C LEU A 159 6.41 -9.23 -31.32
N VAL A 160 7.19 -9.79 -32.25
CA VAL A 160 7.60 -9.11 -33.47
C VAL A 160 6.37 -8.78 -34.34
N GLU A 161 5.40 -9.69 -34.45
CA GLU A 161 4.15 -9.46 -35.17
C GLU A 161 3.34 -8.29 -34.59
N ASP A 162 3.34 -8.10 -33.28
CA ASP A 162 2.66 -6.99 -32.59
C ASP A 162 3.30 -5.62 -32.86
N MET A 163 4.48 -5.57 -33.48
CA MET A 163 5.24 -4.34 -33.81
C MET A 163 5.40 -4.15 -35.32
N PRO A 164 4.31 -4.03 -36.10
CA PRO A 164 4.38 -4.05 -37.57
C PRO A 164 5.14 -2.87 -38.18
N ASN A 165 5.20 -1.74 -37.46
CA ASN A 165 5.84 -0.51 -37.94
C ASN A 165 7.33 -0.41 -37.61
N GLU A 166 7.87 -1.31 -36.79
CA GLU A 166 9.29 -1.31 -36.42
C GLU A 166 10.12 -1.95 -37.53
N GLN A 167 10.95 -1.16 -38.21
CA GLN A 167 11.82 -1.63 -39.30
C GLN A 167 13.09 -2.30 -38.82
N ALA A 168 13.60 -1.89 -37.64
CA ALA A 168 14.76 -2.47 -36.99
C ALA A 168 14.51 -2.59 -35.49
N MET A 169 15.06 -3.62 -34.86
CA MET A 169 14.88 -3.91 -33.43
C MET A 169 16.22 -4.14 -32.74
N GLY A 170 16.31 -3.77 -31.49
CA GLY A 170 17.47 -4.02 -30.66
C GLY A 170 17.56 -5.48 -30.25
N LEU A 171 18.57 -6.19 -30.70
CA LEU A 171 18.96 -7.51 -30.19
C LEU A 171 20.14 -7.37 -29.25
N TYR A 172 20.02 -7.99 -28.07
CA TYR A 172 21.05 -7.99 -27.03
C TYR A 172 21.61 -9.40 -26.89
N TYR A 173 22.90 -9.55 -27.18
CA TYR A 173 23.63 -10.80 -27.14
C TYR A 173 24.34 -10.97 -25.81
N HIS A 174 24.06 -12.07 -25.15
CA HIS A 174 24.71 -12.58 -23.95
C HIS A 174 25.41 -13.88 -24.32
N GLU A 175 26.61 -13.78 -24.90
CA GLU A 175 27.32 -14.90 -25.54
C GLU A 175 26.42 -15.61 -26.59
N GLU A 176 26.03 -16.87 -26.39
CA GLU A 176 25.15 -17.63 -27.27
C GLU A 176 23.66 -17.27 -27.13
N TYR A 177 23.25 -16.66 -26.02
CA TYR A 177 21.86 -16.24 -25.79
C TYR A 177 21.60 -14.89 -26.45
N VAL A 178 20.41 -14.72 -27.02
CA VAL A 178 19.95 -13.44 -27.56
C VAL A 178 18.54 -13.13 -27.10
N ASP A 179 18.32 -11.91 -26.71
CA ASP A 179 16.99 -11.38 -26.40
C ASP A 179 16.68 -10.10 -27.19
N MET A 180 15.41 -9.76 -27.30
CA MET A 180 14.92 -8.59 -28.01
C MET A 180 14.23 -7.63 -27.03
N CYS A 181 14.70 -6.40 -27.00
CA CYS A 181 14.01 -5.33 -26.27
C CYS A 181 14.42 -3.94 -26.74
N ARG A 182 13.78 -2.91 -26.17
CA ARG A 182 14.12 -1.52 -26.48
C ARG A 182 15.39 -1.01 -25.80
N GLY A 183 15.84 -1.71 -24.75
CA GLY A 183 16.98 -1.27 -23.93
C GLY A 183 16.67 -0.01 -23.08
N PRO A 184 17.71 0.65 -22.52
CA PRO A 184 19.10 0.20 -22.53
C PRO A 184 19.40 -0.95 -21.58
N HIS A 185 20.58 -1.58 -21.76
CA HIS A 185 21.13 -2.60 -20.88
C HIS A 185 22.51 -2.24 -20.35
N VAL A 186 22.93 -2.90 -19.27
CA VAL A 186 24.31 -2.76 -18.79
C VAL A 186 25.30 -3.23 -19.86
N PRO A 187 26.46 -2.57 -20.01
CA PRO A 187 27.43 -2.95 -21.03
C PRO A 187 28.17 -4.26 -20.70
N ASN A 188 28.11 -4.74 -19.45
CA ASN A 188 28.85 -5.91 -18.99
C ASN A 188 28.19 -6.51 -17.76
N THR A 189 28.25 -7.85 -17.62
CA THR A 189 27.60 -8.59 -16.53
C THR A 189 28.12 -8.29 -15.13
N ARG A 190 29.32 -7.67 -15.00
CA ARG A 190 29.87 -7.26 -13.69
C ARG A 190 28.96 -6.32 -12.90
N PHE A 191 28.05 -5.60 -13.56
CA PHE A 191 27.07 -4.71 -12.92
C PHE A 191 25.93 -5.47 -12.22
N LEU A 192 25.77 -6.78 -12.48
CA LEU A 192 24.63 -7.60 -12.04
C LEU A 192 24.92 -8.40 -10.78
N LYS A 193 25.99 -8.10 -10.03
CA LYS A 193 26.48 -8.91 -8.88
C LYS A 193 25.59 -8.91 -7.64
N ALA A 194 24.65 -7.99 -7.54
CA ALA A 194 23.79 -7.83 -6.37
C ALA A 194 22.33 -8.12 -6.74
N PHE A 195 22.01 -9.38 -6.94
CA PHE A 195 20.67 -9.83 -7.30
C PHE A 195 20.21 -11.00 -6.42
N LYS A 196 18.90 -11.26 -6.43
CA LYS A 196 18.27 -12.42 -5.78
C LYS A 196 17.03 -12.81 -6.56
N LEU A 197 16.84 -14.11 -6.85
CA LEU A 197 15.55 -14.63 -7.30
C LEU A 197 14.66 -14.85 -6.08
N THR A 198 13.39 -14.42 -6.15
CA THR A 198 12.54 -14.31 -4.95
C THR A 198 11.41 -15.33 -4.91
N LYS A 199 10.71 -15.54 -6.03
CA LYS A 199 9.58 -16.47 -6.07
C LYS A 199 9.23 -16.94 -7.47
N LEU A 200 8.43 -17.99 -7.53
CA LEU A 200 7.76 -18.50 -8.73
C LEU A 200 6.26 -18.26 -8.63
N SER A 201 5.61 -17.98 -9.76
CA SER A 201 4.14 -17.96 -9.85
C SER A 201 3.69 -18.39 -11.24
N GLY A 202 2.40 -18.73 -11.37
CA GLY A 202 1.74 -18.85 -12.67
C GLY A 202 1.45 -17.46 -13.25
N ALA A 203 1.40 -17.38 -14.57
CA ALA A 203 0.95 -16.23 -15.32
C ALA A 203 0.20 -16.73 -16.58
N TYR A 204 -0.46 -15.83 -17.31
CA TYR A 204 -1.09 -16.13 -18.57
C TYR A 204 -0.53 -15.21 -19.66
N TRP A 205 -0.42 -15.73 -20.87
CA TRP A 205 0.00 -14.93 -22.01
C TRP A 205 -0.87 -13.67 -22.15
N ARG A 206 -0.24 -12.50 -22.21
CA ARG A 206 -0.91 -11.18 -22.26
C ARG A 206 -1.87 -10.90 -21.08
N GLY A 207 -1.73 -11.64 -19.97
CA GLY A 207 -2.56 -11.43 -18.78
C GLY A 207 -4.02 -11.93 -18.90
N ASP A 208 -4.38 -12.61 -20.00
CA ASP A 208 -5.72 -13.15 -20.20
C ASP A 208 -5.75 -14.63 -19.79
N ALA A 209 -6.60 -14.97 -18.82
CA ALA A 209 -6.77 -16.33 -18.31
C ALA A 209 -7.26 -17.35 -19.35
N LYS A 210 -7.70 -16.89 -20.53
CA LYS A 210 -8.10 -17.74 -21.66
C LYS A 210 -6.92 -18.17 -22.51
N ASN A 211 -5.76 -17.52 -22.38
CA ASN A 211 -4.54 -17.82 -23.12
C ASN A 211 -3.69 -18.87 -22.42
N GLU A 212 -2.58 -19.23 -23.06
CA GLU A 212 -1.62 -20.23 -22.57
C GLU A 212 -1.08 -19.83 -21.19
N GLN A 213 -0.97 -20.82 -20.32
CA GLN A 213 -0.37 -20.65 -18.99
C GLN A 213 1.14 -20.57 -19.11
N LEU A 214 1.71 -19.58 -18.46
CA LEU A 214 3.15 -19.33 -18.35
C LEU A 214 3.61 -19.48 -16.91
N GLN A 215 4.91 -19.56 -16.73
CA GLN A 215 5.56 -19.53 -15.44
C GLN A 215 6.34 -18.25 -15.32
N ARG A 216 6.22 -17.59 -14.17
CA ARG A 216 6.86 -16.31 -13.89
C ARG A 216 7.91 -16.47 -12.80
N VAL A 217 9.14 -16.14 -13.15
CA VAL A 217 10.28 -16.08 -12.22
C VAL A 217 10.45 -14.63 -11.79
N TYR A 218 10.34 -14.35 -10.49
CA TYR A 218 10.58 -13.01 -9.93
C TYR A 218 11.99 -12.91 -9.38
N GLY A 219 12.56 -11.72 -9.50
CA GLY A 219 13.84 -11.37 -8.90
C GLY A 219 13.94 -9.91 -8.53
N THR A 220 14.99 -9.57 -7.80
CA THR A 220 15.38 -8.21 -7.46
C THR A 220 16.85 -7.99 -7.76
N ALA A 221 17.25 -6.75 -8.09
CA ALA A 221 18.65 -6.40 -8.27
C ALA A 221 18.91 -4.96 -7.78
N TRP A 222 20.12 -4.74 -7.26
CA TRP A 222 20.52 -3.53 -6.58
C TRP A 222 21.92 -3.09 -7.01
N ALA A 223 22.28 -1.83 -6.73
CA ALA A 223 23.60 -1.29 -7.11
C ALA A 223 24.76 -2.03 -6.42
N ASP A 224 24.54 -2.52 -5.20
CA ASP A 224 25.51 -3.25 -4.41
C ASP A 224 24.90 -4.28 -3.45
N LYS A 225 25.74 -5.13 -2.87
CA LYS A 225 25.32 -6.19 -1.93
C LYS A 225 24.73 -5.64 -0.62
N LYS A 226 25.09 -4.40 -0.21
CA LYS A 226 24.57 -3.78 1.02
C LYS A 226 23.10 -3.39 0.83
N GLN A 227 22.78 -2.79 -0.31
CA GLN A 227 21.39 -2.44 -0.67
C GLN A 227 20.54 -3.72 -0.82
N LEU A 228 21.06 -4.75 -1.48
CA LEU A 228 20.38 -6.05 -1.58
C LEU A 228 20.11 -6.67 -0.20
N ALA A 229 21.10 -6.67 0.69
CA ALA A 229 20.93 -7.21 2.04
C ALA A 229 19.88 -6.42 2.85
N ALA A 230 19.88 -5.09 2.75
CA ALA A 230 18.88 -4.24 3.39
C ALA A 230 17.46 -4.53 2.86
N TYR A 231 17.32 -4.73 1.54
CA TYR A 231 16.06 -5.12 0.93
C TYR A 231 15.57 -6.48 1.44
N ILE A 232 16.44 -7.49 1.44
CA ILE A 232 16.10 -8.84 1.93
C ILE A 232 15.65 -8.79 3.39
N GLN A 233 16.41 -8.09 4.24
CA GLN A 233 16.05 -7.90 5.64
C GLN A 233 14.67 -7.24 5.81
N ARG A 234 14.37 -6.21 5.00
CA ARG A 234 13.06 -5.54 5.01
C ARG A 234 11.92 -6.49 4.62
N ILE A 235 12.12 -7.33 3.61
CA ILE A 235 11.12 -8.32 3.18
C ILE A 235 10.90 -9.39 4.27
N GLU A 236 11.98 -9.91 4.86
CA GLU A 236 11.89 -10.87 5.98
C GLU A 236 11.15 -10.28 7.19
N GLU A 237 11.42 -9.03 7.53
CA GLU A 237 10.68 -8.33 8.60
C GLU A 237 9.21 -8.12 8.22
N ALA A 238 8.89 -7.79 6.96
CA ALA A 238 7.53 -7.69 6.48
C ALA A 238 6.78 -9.03 6.60
N GLU A 239 7.42 -10.15 6.24
CA GLU A 239 6.83 -11.49 6.38
C GLU A 239 6.59 -11.90 7.84
N LYS A 240 7.46 -11.51 8.76
CA LYS A 240 7.28 -11.74 10.21
C LYS A 240 6.11 -10.95 10.76
N ARG A 241 5.82 -9.76 10.18
CA ARG A 241 4.75 -8.85 10.58
C ARG A 241 3.43 -9.08 9.85
N ASP A 242 3.37 -10.05 8.94
CA ASP A 242 2.17 -10.36 8.17
C ASP A 242 0.93 -10.50 9.08
N HIS A 243 -0.05 -9.63 8.87
CA HIS A 243 -1.28 -9.56 9.66
C HIS A 243 -2.06 -10.87 9.70
N ARG A 244 -1.93 -11.72 8.67
CA ARG A 244 -2.59 -13.04 8.62
C ARG A 244 -1.96 -14.03 9.60
N LYS A 245 -0.63 -14.00 9.71
CA LYS A 245 0.13 -14.84 10.66
C LYS A 245 -0.09 -14.38 12.10
N ILE A 246 0.07 -13.08 12.35
CA ILE A 246 -0.13 -12.49 13.66
C ILE A 246 -1.59 -12.56 14.08
N GLY A 247 -2.53 -12.30 13.19
CA GLY A 247 -3.97 -12.40 13.45
C GLY A 247 -4.38 -13.78 13.90
N LYS A 248 -3.83 -14.83 13.27
CA LYS A 248 -4.03 -16.22 13.71
C LYS A 248 -3.37 -16.49 15.07
N GLN A 249 -2.13 -16.03 15.29
CA GLN A 249 -1.41 -16.22 16.56
C GLN A 249 -2.12 -15.57 17.75
N LEU A 250 -2.69 -14.38 17.56
CA LEU A 250 -3.39 -13.61 18.60
C LEU A 250 -4.90 -13.87 18.64
N ASP A 251 -5.39 -14.81 17.84
CA ASP A 251 -6.82 -15.15 17.75
C ASP A 251 -7.71 -13.94 17.45
N LEU A 252 -7.35 -13.18 16.39
CA LEU A 252 -8.06 -11.95 16.04
C LEU A 252 -9.18 -12.17 15.02
N PHE A 253 -8.92 -12.94 13.97
CA PHE A 253 -9.86 -13.18 12.86
C PHE A 253 -9.47 -14.40 12.03
N HIS A 254 -10.41 -14.84 11.17
CA HIS A 254 -10.11 -15.74 10.05
C HIS A 254 -10.92 -15.38 8.81
N LEU A 255 -10.54 -15.97 7.69
CA LEU A 255 -11.22 -15.92 6.40
C LEU A 255 -11.51 -17.34 5.95
N GLN A 256 -12.66 -17.58 5.30
CA GLN A 256 -13.05 -18.91 4.81
C GLN A 256 -13.80 -18.84 3.48
N GLU A 257 -13.95 -19.98 2.82
CA GLU A 257 -14.47 -20.08 1.45
C GLU A 257 -15.95 -19.72 1.31
N GLU A 258 -16.76 -19.91 2.36
CA GLU A 258 -18.18 -19.58 2.34
C GLU A 258 -18.47 -18.07 2.34
N ALA A 259 -17.47 -17.25 2.70
CA ALA A 259 -17.56 -15.80 2.67
C ALA A 259 -16.25 -15.18 2.13
N PRO A 260 -15.93 -15.36 0.83
CA PRO A 260 -14.64 -14.95 0.28
C PRO A 260 -14.47 -13.43 0.31
N GLY A 261 -13.41 -12.99 0.99
CA GLY A 261 -13.13 -11.56 1.18
C GLY A 261 -13.99 -10.88 2.24
N MET A 262 -14.62 -11.64 3.14
CA MET A 262 -15.37 -11.13 4.31
C MET A 262 -14.76 -11.70 5.59
N VAL A 263 -14.66 -10.87 6.63
CA VAL A 263 -13.86 -11.18 7.82
C VAL A 263 -14.74 -11.80 8.90
N PHE A 264 -14.32 -12.94 9.46
CA PHE A 264 -14.87 -13.50 10.69
C PHE A 264 -14.02 -13.01 11.85
N TRP A 265 -14.54 -12.05 12.62
CA TRP A 265 -13.85 -11.50 13.78
C TRP A 265 -14.01 -12.40 14.99
N HIS A 266 -12.90 -12.78 15.63
CA HIS A 266 -12.90 -13.48 16.92
C HIS A 266 -13.02 -12.47 18.08
N ALA A 267 -13.24 -12.96 19.28
CA ALA A 267 -13.46 -12.08 20.44
C ALA A 267 -12.34 -11.05 20.67
N ASN A 268 -11.08 -11.47 20.49
CA ASN A 268 -9.95 -10.56 20.63
C ASN A 268 -9.90 -9.49 19.51
N GLY A 269 -10.09 -9.90 18.26
CA GLY A 269 -10.13 -8.98 17.12
C GLY A 269 -11.33 -8.06 17.17
N TRP A 270 -12.50 -8.59 17.56
CA TRP A 270 -13.70 -7.78 17.74
C TRP A 270 -13.55 -6.74 18.85
N THR A 271 -12.81 -7.06 19.92
CA THR A 271 -12.47 -6.08 20.96
C THR A 271 -11.62 -4.94 20.41
N VAL A 272 -10.58 -5.23 19.60
CA VAL A 272 -9.78 -4.19 18.92
C VAL A 272 -10.66 -3.32 18.03
N TYR A 273 -11.55 -3.97 17.26
CA TYR A 273 -12.49 -3.29 16.37
C TYR A 273 -13.40 -2.32 17.14
N GLN A 274 -14.02 -2.79 18.24
CA GLN A 274 -14.92 -1.97 19.07
C GLN A 274 -14.18 -0.79 19.73
N VAL A 275 -12.95 -0.99 20.20
CA VAL A 275 -12.11 0.09 20.76
C VAL A 275 -11.83 1.15 19.69
N LEU A 276 -11.49 0.74 18.49
CA LEU A 276 -11.25 1.63 17.37
C LEU A 276 -12.52 2.40 16.96
N GLU A 277 -13.65 1.70 16.85
CA GLU A 277 -14.95 2.28 16.51
C GLU A 277 -15.38 3.31 17.58
N GLN A 278 -15.26 2.95 18.87
CA GLN A 278 -15.63 3.87 19.95
C GLN A 278 -14.73 5.10 20.00
N TYR A 279 -13.42 4.93 19.73
CA TYR A 279 -12.49 6.04 19.61
C TYR A 279 -12.92 6.99 18.49
N MET A 280 -13.19 6.47 17.29
CA MET A 280 -13.63 7.27 16.15
C MET A 280 -14.99 7.95 16.39
N ARG A 281 -15.91 7.27 17.07
CA ARG A 281 -17.22 7.84 17.47
C ARG A 281 -17.03 9.06 18.37
N ASN A 282 -16.13 8.99 19.34
CA ASN A 282 -15.81 10.12 20.20
C ASN A 282 -15.17 11.26 19.40
N VAL A 283 -14.19 10.97 18.56
CA VAL A 283 -13.54 11.95 17.67
C VAL A 283 -14.58 12.66 16.79
N GLN A 284 -15.48 11.94 16.17
CA GLN A 284 -16.53 12.51 15.31
C GLN A 284 -17.48 13.40 16.11
N ARG A 285 -17.96 12.94 17.26
CA ARG A 285 -18.88 13.69 18.12
C ARG A 285 -18.26 15.01 18.61
N GLU A 286 -17.00 14.97 19.05
CA GLU A 286 -16.26 16.13 19.55
C GLU A 286 -16.00 17.18 18.45
N ASN A 287 -16.01 16.74 17.18
CA ASN A 287 -15.82 17.59 16.01
C ASN A 287 -17.15 17.92 15.28
N GLY A 288 -18.30 17.74 15.95
CA GLY A 288 -19.61 18.19 15.48
C GLY A 288 -20.22 17.35 14.36
N TYR A 289 -19.79 16.09 14.21
CA TYR A 289 -20.42 15.14 13.29
C TYR A 289 -21.65 14.50 13.94
N GLN A 290 -22.72 14.38 13.17
CA GLN A 290 -23.94 13.66 13.55
C GLN A 290 -23.84 12.22 13.01
N GLU A 291 -23.84 11.24 13.93
CA GLU A 291 -23.84 9.83 13.53
C GLU A 291 -25.22 9.43 13.03
N ILE A 292 -25.27 8.84 11.85
CA ILE A 292 -26.49 8.33 11.21
C ILE A 292 -26.32 6.86 10.86
N LYS A 293 -27.42 6.20 10.47
CA LYS A 293 -27.39 4.83 9.95
C LYS A 293 -28.30 4.70 8.75
N THR A 294 -27.78 4.15 7.65
CA THR A 294 -28.53 3.96 6.40
C THR A 294 -28.66 2.49 6.03
N PRO A 295 -29.69 2.11 5.22
CA PRO A 295 -29.90 0.73 4.80
C PRO A 295 -28.70 0.17 4.02
N GLN A 296 -28.45 -1.13 4.19
CA GLN A 296 -27.39 -1.83 3.45
C GLN A 296 -27.85 -2.31 2.06
N VAL A 297 -29.12 -2.74 1.96
CA VAL A 297 -29.72 -3.19 0.69
C VAL A 297 -30.63 -2.10 0.19
N VAL A 298 -30.35 -1.56 -0.99
CA VAL A 298 -31.02 -0.38 -1.53
C VAL A 298 -31.44 -0.64 -2.98
N ASP A 299 -32.63 -0.15 -3.33
CA ASP A 299 -33.23 -0.29 -4.65
C ASP A 299 -32.32 0.32 -5.75
N ARG A 300 -32.26 -0.35 -6.89
CA ARG A 300 -31.48 0.02 -8.08
C ARG A 300 -31.71 1.48 -8.51
N ILE A 301 -32.93 2.02 -8.36
CA ILE A 301 -33.29 3.38 -8.76
C ILE A 301 -32.36 4.43 -8.13
N LEU A 302 -31.96 4.26 -6.84
CA LEU A 302 -31.05 5.20 -6.20
C LEU A 302 -29.66 5.17 -6.85
N TRP A 303 -29.20 4.00 -7.24
CA TRP A 303 -27.90 3.78 -7.88
C TRP A 303 -27.89 4.31 -9.32
N GLU A 304 -29.01 4.22 -10.03
CA GLU A 304 -29.17 4.81 -11.37
C GLU A 304 -29.15 6.34 -11.31
N ARG A 305 -29.95 6.93 -10.40
CA ARG A 305 -30.02 8.39 -10.23
C ARG A 305 -28.67 8.99 -9.83
N SER A 306 -27.94 8.35 -8.95
CA SER A 306 -26.62 8.78 -8.52
C SER A 306 -25.50 8.50 -9.53
N GLY A 307 -25.77 7.71 -10.60
CA GLY A 307 -24.82 7.33 -11.64
C GLY A 307 -23.92 6.16 -11.28
N HIS A 308 -24.06 5.56 -10.12
CA HIS A 308 -23.24 4.40 -9.71
C HIS A 308 -23.55 3.17 -10.56
N TRP A 309 -24.82 2.96 -10.94
CA TRP A 309 -25.22 1.79 -11.72
C TRP A 309 -24.52 1.72 -13.09
N SER A 310 -24.36 2.85 -13.77
CA SER A 310 -23.73 2.91 -15.10
C SER A 310 -22.19 2.86 -15.04
N ASN A 311 -21.58 3.28 -13.95
CA ASN A 311 -20.12 3.42 -13.86
C ASN A 311 -19.47 2.40 -12.91
N TYR A 312 -20.25 1.67 -12.11
CA TYR A 312 -19.71 0.83 -11.03
C TYR A 312 -20.44 -0.52 -10.86
N ALA A 313 -21.38 -0.89 -11.77
CA ALA A 313 -22.23 -2.08 -11.65
C ALA A 313 -21.44 -3.39 -11.51
N GLU A 314 -20.32 -3.53 -12.22
CA GLU A 314 -19.48 -4.73 -12.17
C GLU A 314 -18.88 -5.00 -10.78
N ASN A 315 -18.74 -3.94 -9.98
CA ASN A 315 -18.21 -4.01 -8.62
C ASN A 315 -19.31 -4.08 -7.55
N MET A 316 -20.59 -4.23 -7.93
CA MET A 316 -21.70 -4.29 -6.98
C MET A 316 -22.20 -5.72 -6.79
N PHE A 317 -22.55 -6.08 -5.54
CA PHE A 317 -23.35 -7.25 -5.26
C PHE A 317 -24.82 -6.89 -5.47
N THR A 318 -25.47 -7.56 -6.40
CA THR A 318 -26.88 -7.34 -6.74
C THR A 318 -27.75 -8.51 -6.33
N THR A 319 -29.01 -8.24 -6.02
CA THR A 319 -30.03 -9.25 -5.71
C THR A 319 -31.38 -8.79 -6.22
N SER A 320 -32.30 -9.70 -6.38
CA SER A 320 -33.68 -9.40 -6.82
C SER A 320 -34.68 -9.99 -5.83
N SER A 321 -35.71 -9.24 -5.49
CA SER A 321 -36.84 -9.67 -4.67
C SER A 321 -38.09 -8.92 -5.09
N GLU A 322 -39.25 -9.59 -5.08
CA GLU A 322 -40.57 -9.00 -5.40
C GLU A 322 -40.58 -8.22 -6.74
N SER A 323 -39.88 -8.75 -7.76
CA SER A 323 -39.72 -8.12 -9.08
C SER A 323 -38.99 -6.78 -9.07
N ARG A 324 -38.18 -6.51 -8.08
CA ARG A 324 -37.28 -5.35 -7.97
C ARG A 324 -35.83 -5.80 -7.89
N ASP A 325 -34.94 -5.00 -8.47
CA ASP A 325 -33.51 -5.17 -8.34
C ASP A 325 -32.96 -4.28 -7.22
N TYR A 326 -32.07 -4.84 -6.45
CA TYR A 326 -31.38 -4.17 -5.33
C TYR A 326 -29.87 -4.34 -5.46
N ALA A 327 -29.13 -3.46 -4.85
CA ALA A 327 -27.71 -3.67 -4.60
C ALA A 327 -27.40 -3.59 -3.11
N VAL A 328 -26.45 -4.41 -2.65
CA VAL A 328 -25.78 -4.19 -1.38
C VAL A 328 -24.89 -2.96 -1.56
N LYS A 329 -25.06 -1.94 -0.75
CA LYS A 329 -24.40 -0.63 -0.97
C LYS A 329 -22.89 -0.75 -1.08
N PRO A 330 -22.27 -0.28 -2.18
CA PRO A 330 -20.83 -0.21 -2.34
C PRO A 330 -20.22 1.05 -1.70
N MET A 331 -21.07 2.05 -1.44
CA MET A 331 -20.75 3.39 -0.89
C MET A 331 -21.92 3.93 -0.10
N ASN A 332 -21.67 4.87 0.83
CA ASN A 332 -22.72 5.48 1.68
C ASN A 332 -23.28 6.77 1.09
N CYS A 333 -22.54 7.45 0.21
CA CYS A 333 -22.83 8.81 -0.25
C CYS A 333 -24.26 9.05 -0.77
N PRO A 334 -24.87 8.20 -1.66
CA PRO A 334 -26.24 8.45 -2.11
C PRO A 334 -27.27 8.37 -0.98
N CYS A 335 -27.04 7.48 0.00
CA CYS A 335 -27.92 7.35 1.17
C CYS A 335 -27.83 8.56 2.09
N HIS A 336 -26.65 9.14 2.29
CA HIS A 336 -26.47 10.37 3.09
C HIS A 336 -27.18 11.55 2.44
N VAL A 337 -27.17 11.68 1.12
CA VAL A 337 -27.96 12.70 0.41
C VAL A 337 -29.45 12.50 0.66
N GLN A 338 -29.95 11.25 0.73
CA GLN A 338 -31.37 11.00 1.07
C GLN A 338 -31.70 11.45 2.49
N VAL A 339 -30.78 11.32 3.45
CA VAL A 339 -30.95 11.85 4.82
C VAL A 339 -30.93 13.38 4.82
N PHE A 340 -29.99 14.00 4.08
CA PHE A 340 -29.94 15.46 3.92
C PHE A 340 -31.25 16.00 3.36
N ASN A 341 -31.85 15.33 2.40
CA ASN A 341 -33.09 15.74 1.73
C ASN A 341 -34.35 15.63 2.62
N GLN A 342 -34.22 15.07 3.84
CA GLN A 342 -35.37 15.05 4.77
C GLN A 342 -35.53 16.40 5.44
N GLY A 343 -36.61 17.09 5.12
CA GLY A 343 -36.94 18.43 5.60
C GLY A 343 -36.16 19.54 4.90
N LEU A 344 -36.67 20.75 5.05
CA LEU A 344 -36.04 21.93 4.47
C LEU A 344 -34.80 22.32 5.24
N LYS A 345 -33.72 22.60 4.53
CA LYS A 345 -32.46 23.10 5.08
C LYS A 345 -32.26 24.56 4.72
N SER A 346 -31.64 25.32 5.58
CA SER A 346 -31.24 26.71 5.32
C SER A 346 -29.71 26.86 5.40
N TYR A 347 -29.18 27.96 4.91
CA TYR A 347 -27.76 28.30 5.02
C TYR A 347 -27.24 28.26 6.47
N ARG A 348 -28.12 28.48 7.47
CA ARG A 348 -27.77 28.43 8.90
C ARG A 348 -27.55 27.01 9.44
N ASP A 349 -28.07 26.00 8.72
CA ASP A 349 -27.88 24.58 9.08
C ASP A 349 -26.56 24.04 8.54
N LEU A 350 -25.85 24.83 7.71
CA LEU A 350 -24.58 24.45 7.09
C LEU A 350 -23.37 25.05 7.83
N PRO A 351 -22.24 24.34 7.94
CA PRO A 351 -22.00 23.01 7.40
C PRO A 351 -22.72 21.92 8.19
N LEU A 352 -23.38 20.99 7.49
CA LEU A 352 -23.98 19.79 8.08
C LEU A 352 -23.05 18.60 7.86
N ARG A 353 -22.57 18.01 8.94
CA ARG A 353 -21.63 16.88 8.92
C ARG A 353 -22.33 15.59 9.34
N LEU A 354 -22.60 14.69 8.39
CA LEU A 354 -23.22 13.39 8.62
C LEU A 354 -22.16 12.30 8.56
N ALA A 355 -22.05 11.48 9.62
CA ALA A 355 -21.08 10.39 9.71
C ALA A 355 -21.77 9.03 9.87
N GLU A 356 -21.20 7.99 9.28
CA GLU A 356 -21.69 6.62 9.41
C GLU A 356 -20.53 5.64 9.47
N PHE A 357 -20.55 4.73 10.45
CA PHE A 357 -19.80 3.48 10.34
C PHE A 357 -20.58 2.57 9.38
N GLY A 358 -20.31 2.82 8.09
CA GLY A 358 -21.09 2.29 6.98
C GLY A 358 -20.52 0.99 6.46
N ALA A 359 -21.28 -0.11 6.61
CA ALA A 359 -20.91 -1.39 6.02
C ALA A 359 -21.12 -1.34 4.51
N CYS A 360 -20.04 -1.46 3.76
CA CYS A 360 -20.01 -1.44 2.29
C CYS A 360 -19.52 -2.78 1.75
N HIS A 361 -19.98 -3.13 0.54
CA HIS A 361 -19.58 -4.35 -0.14
C HIS A 361 -19.20 -4.06 -1.58
N ARG A 362 -18.02 -4.54 -1.99
CA ARG A 362 -17.51 -4.40 -3.36
C ARG A 362 -17.07 -5.75 -3.89
N ASN A 363 -17.53 -6.11 -5.09
CA ASN A 363 -17.20 -7.37 -5.72
C ASN A 363 -15.79 -7.34 -6.32
N GLU A 364 -14.79 -7.22 -5.44
CA GLU A 364 -13.38 -7.26 -5.82
C GLU A 364 -13.01 -8.61 -6.46
N PRO A 365 -12.16 -8.63 -7.51
CA PRO A 365 -11.69 -9.86 -8.12
C PRO A 365 -10.95 -10.75 -7.09
N SER A 366 -11.15 -12.06 -7.17
CA SER A 366 -10.53 -13.01 -6.20
C SER A 366 -9.00 -12.87 -6.13
N GLY A 367 -8.33 -12.64 -7.25
CA GLY A 367 -6.89 -12.46 -7.30
C GLY A 367 -6.35 -11.16 -6.66
N ALA A 368 -7.25 -10.20 -6.37
CA ALA A 368 -6.90 -8.94 -5.71
C ALA A 368 -7.05 -9.01 -4.18
N LEU A 369 -7.69 -10.04 -3.64
CA LEU A 369 -7.94 -10.17 -2.20
C LEU A 369 -6.63 -10.43 -1.45
N HIS A 370 -6.45 -9.78 -0.29
CA HIS A 370 -5.24 -9.91 0.51
C HIS A 370 -5.53 -9.78 2.01
N GLY A 371 -5.78 -10.91 2.68
CA GLY A 371 -6.13 -10.94 4.11
C GLY A 371 -7.25 -9.96 4.44
N ILE A 372 -7.05 -9.11 5.45
CA ILE A 372 -7.99 -8.03 5.79
C ILE A 372 -7.60 -6.67 5.18
N MET A 373 -6.49 -6.61 4.42
CA MET A 373 -6.04 -5.39 3.75
C MET A 373 -6.87 -5.06 2.50
N ARG A 374 -7.36 -6.08 1.80
CA ARG A 374 -8.23 -5.92 0.64
C ARG A 374 -9.32 -6.99 0.67
N VAL A 375 -10.52 -6.56 0.97
CA VAL A 375 -11.69 -7.38 1.27
C VAL A 375 -12.87 -6.99 0.37
N ARG A 376 -13.93 -7.79 0.38
CA ARG A 376 -15.19 -7.50 -0.31
C ARG A 376 -16.24 -6.87 0.61
N GLY A 377 -16.24 -7.22 1.89
CA GLY A 377 -17.11 -6.62 2.90
C GLY A 377 -16.27 -5.86 3.93
N PHE A 378 -16.56 -4.58 4.14
CA PHE A 378 -15.80 -3.69 5.02
C PHE A 378 -16.67 -2.59 5.61
N VAL A 379 -16.21 -1.98 6.69
CA VAL A 379 -16.84 -0.82 7.30
C VAL A 379 -15.93 0.40 7.16
N GLN A 380 -16.48 1.52 6.71
CA GLN A 380 -15.78 2.79 6.60
C GLN A 380 -16.14 3.73 7.77
N ASP A 381 -15.17 4.54 8.20
CA ASP A 381 -15.40 5.72 9.04
C ASP A 381 -15.87 6.91 8.18
N ASP A 382 -16.87 6.66 7.38
CA ASP A 382 -17.32 7.54 6.32
C ASP A 382 -18.12 8.73 6.86
N ALA A 383 -17.90 9.90 6.27
CA ALA A 383 -18.77 11.04 6.53
C ALA A 383 -18.86 11.95 5.30
N HIS A 384 -19.95 12.69 5.27
CA HIS A 384 -20.25 13.66 4.22
C HIS A 384 -20.58 15.00 4.84
N ILE A 385 -19.87 16.03 4.39
CA ILE A 385 -20.06 17.41 4.83
C ILE A 385 -20.81 18.15 3.72
N PHE A 386 -22.02 18.57 4.01
CA PHE A 386 -22.79 19.45 3.14
C PHE A 386 -22.52 20.88 3.56
N CYS A 387 -21.96 21.69 2.66
CA CYS A 387 -21.53 23.04 2.97
C CYS A 387 -21.75 24.00 1.80
N THR A 388 -21.59 25.30 2.04
CA THR A 388 -21.51 26.28 0.96
C THR A 388 -20.10 26.25 0.34
N GLU A 389 -19.93 26.84 -0.85
CA GLU A 389 -18.64 26.89 -1.53
C GLU A 389 -17.59 27.65 -0.68
N GLU A 390 -18.01 28.73 0.01
CA GLU A 390 -17.13 29.52 0.88
C GLU A 390 -16.67 28.76 2.14
N GLN A 391 -17.44 27.77 2.57
CA GLN A 391 -17.09 26.95 3.73
C GLN A 391 -16.08 25.84 3.41
N VAL A 392 -15.90 25.47 2.13
CA VAL A 392 -15.05 24.34 1.70
C VAL A 392 -13.62 24.43 2.26
N LYS A 393 -12.97 25.59 2.12
CA LYS A 393 -11.59 25.79 2.59
C LYS A 393 -11.47 25.51 4.10
N LYS A 394 -12.40 26.08 4.89
CA LYS A 394 -12.41 25.88 6.34
C LYS A 394 -12.65 24.43 6.73
N GLU A 395 -13.63 23.78 6.11
CA GLU A 395 -13.93 22.37 6.38
C GLU A 395 -12.76 21.45 6.00
N ALA A 396 -12.07 21.75 4.90
CA ALA A 396 -10.86 21.02 4.50
C ALA A 396 -9.72 21.21 5.50
N ALA A 397 -9.45 22.43 5.96
CA ALA A 397 -8.42 22.72 6.97
C ALA A 397 -8.71 22.03 8.30
N ASP A 398 -9.97 22.09 8.77
CA ASP A 398 -10.41 21.40 10.00
C ASP A 398 -10.24 19.87 9.87
N PHE A 399 -10.56 19.32 8.71
CA PHE A 399 -10.39 17.88 8.43
C PHE A 399 -8.90 17.46 8.38
N ILE A 400 -8.04 18.26 7.76
CA ILE A 400 -6.59 17.99 7.72
C ILE A 400 -6.05 17.90 9.15
N ARG A 401 -6.33 18.91 9.99
CA ARG A 401 -5.90 18.93 11.39
C ARG A 401 -6.40 17.70 12.15
N LEU A 402 -7.70 17.40 12.05
CA LEU A 402 -8.31 16.25 12.70
C LEU A 402 -7.65 14.92 12.29
N THR A 403 -7.38 14.74 11.00
CA THR A 403 -6.74 13.55 10.45
C THR A 403 -5.33 13.36 11.00
N LEU A 404 -4.54 14.42 11.05
CA LEU A 404 -3.19 14.41 11.59
C LEU A 404 -3.16 14.06 13.09
N ASP A 405 -4.10 14.62 13.88
CA ASP A 405 -4.22 14.32 15.31
C ASP A 405 -4.61 12.85 15.55
N VAL A 406 -5.55 12.31 14.76
CA VAL A 406 -5.93 10.90 14.83
C VAL A 406 -4.73 9.99 14.53
N TYR A 407 -3.98 10.27 13.46
CA TYR A 407 -2.83 9.43 13.10
C TYR A 407 -1.72 9.44 14.16
N LYS A 408 -1.49 10.59 14.83
CA LYS A 408 -0.59 10.66 15.98
C LYS A 408 -1.03 9.75 17.14
N ASP A 409 -2.32 9.67 17.42
CA ASP A 409 -2.88 8.79 18.44
C ASP A 409 -2.64 7.29 18.13
N PHE A 410 -2.47 6.95 16.85
CA PHE A 410 -2.08 5.61 16.41
C PHE A 410 -0.57 5.44 16.22
N GLY A 411 0.26 6.42 16.58
CA GLY A 411 1.72 6.35 16.52
C GLY A 411 2.32 6.61 15.15
N PHE A 412 1.54 7.11 14.18
CA PHE A 412 2.04 7.49 12.87
C PHE A 412 2.49 8.96 12.85
N SER A 413 3.76 9.18 12.49
CA SER A 413 4.37 10.52 12.38
C SER A 413 4.83 10.87 10.96
N ASP A 414 5.06 9.86 10.12
CA ASP A 414 5.45 10.05 8.71
C ASP A 414 4.21 9.96 7.82
N ILE A 415 3.68 11.13 7.47
CA ILE A 415 2.42 11.29 6.72
C ILE A 415 2.71 12.14 5.49
N ALA A 416 2.51 11.56 4.30
CA ALA A 416 2.56 12.29 3.04
C ALA A 416 1.15 12.73 2.64
N MET A 417 1.03 14.00 2.24
CA MET A 417 -0.23 14.58 1.74
C MET A 417 -0.10 14.89 0.26
N LYS A 418 -1.14 14.56 -0.51
CA LYS A 418 -1.19 14.82 -1.94
C LYS A 418 -2.51 15.45 -2.34
N LEU A 419 -2.46 16.36 -3.31
CA LEU A 419 -3.63 16.92 -3.98
C LEU A 419 -3.73 16.32 -5.38
N SER A 420 -4.68 15.41 -5.55
CA SER A 420 -5.00 14.80 -6.83
C SER A 420 -5.93 15.73 -7.61
N THR A 421 -5.44 16.22 -8.75
CA THR A 421 -6.12 17.22 -9.56
C THR A 421 -6.86 16.62 -10.75
N ARG A 422 -7.50 17.48 -11.53
CA ARG A 422 -8.39 17.12 -12.64
C ARG A 422 -7.83 16.09 -13.62
N PRO A 423 -8.56 14.98 -13.88
CA PRO A 423 -8.18 14.03 -14.93
C PRO A 423 -8.59 14.54 -16.33
N ALA A 424 -8.02 13.92 -17.36
CA ALA A 424 -8.35 14.26 -18.76
C ALA A 424 -9.87 14.09 -19.06
N LYS A 425 -10.49 13.02 -18.53
CA LYS A 425 -11.93 12.78 -18.62
C LYS A 425 -12.61 13.19 -17.32
N ARG A 426 -13.37 14.28 -17.34
CA ARG A 426 -14.01 14.85 -16.16
C ARG A 426 -15.37 15.48 -16.45
N VAL A 427 -16.11 15.80 -15.41
CA VAL A 427 -17.40 16.51 -15.44
C VAL A 427 -17.20 17.89 -14.77
N GLY A 428 -17.96 18.89 -15.21
CA GLY A 428 -17.90 20.27 -14.69
C GLY A 428 -17.08 21.21 -15.57
N SER A 429 -17.19 22.52 -15.30
CA SER A 429 -16.44 23.56 -16.02
C SER A 429 -15.01 23.72 -15.48
N GLU A 430 -14.13 24.34 -16.27
CA GLU A 430 -12.76 24.63 -15.83
C GLU A 430 -12.74 25.55 -14.61
N GLU A 431 -13.62 26.56 -14.56
CA GLU A 431 -13.74 27.49 -13.43
C GLU A 431 -14.17 26.78 -12.13
N LEU A 432 -15.02 25.74 -12.22
CA LEU A 432 -15.38 24.92 -11.07
C LEU A 432 -14.16 24.16 -10.54
N TRP A 433 -13.38 23.56 -11.44
CA TRP A 433 -12.16 22.84 -11.07
C TRP A 433 -11.10 23.79 -10.49
N ASP A 434 -10.90 24.98 -11.08
CA ASP A 434 -9.95 25.97 -10.57
C ASP A 434 -10.30 26.40 -9.14
N ARG A 435 -11.59 26.66 -8.86
CA ARG A 435 -12.04 27.02 -7.50
C ARG A 435 -11.87 25.87 -6.51
N ALA A 436 -12.27 24.65 -6.91
CA ALA A 436 -12.19 23.47 -6.06
C ALA A 436 -10.75 23.10 -5.72
N GLU A 437 -9.87 23.03 -6.73
CA GLU A 437 -8.44 22.77 -6.53
C GLU A 437 -7.78 23.87 -5.71
N GLY A 438 -8.10 25.14 -5.97
CA GLY A 438 -7.60 26.28 -5.21
C GLY A 438 -8.00 26.22 -3.74
N ALA A 439 -9.26 25.94 -3.43
CA ALA A 439 -9.74 25.83 -2.04
C ALA A 439 -9.04 24.70 -1.26
N LEU A 440 -8.81 23.54 -1.91
CA LEU A 440 -8.11 22.42 -1.29
C LEU A 440 -6.61 22.71 -1.13
N ALA A 441 -5.97 23.34 -2.12
CA ALA A 441 -4.56 23.75 -2.04
C ALA A 441 -4.34 24.78 -0.93
N ASP A 442 -5.22 25.76 -0.79
CA ASP A 442 -5.18 26.76 0.28
C ASP A 442 -5.29 26.10 1.66
N ALA A 443 -6.19 25.11 1.82
CA ALA A 443 -6.33 24.39 3.08
C ALA A 443 -5.07 23.56 3.42
N LEU A 444 -4.43 22.95 2.41
CA LEU A 444 -3.17 22.24 2.58
C LEU A 444 -2.03 23.19 2.97
N ASN A 445 -1.93 24.36 2.34
CA ASN A 445 -0.94 25.38 2.68
C ASN A 445 -1.08 25.87 4.13
N GLU A 446 -2.32 26.02 4.62
CA GLU A 446 -2.59 26.40 6.01
C GLU A 446 -2.14 25.33 7.04
N SER A 447 -2.00 24.07 6.63
CA SER A 447 -1.51 23.01 7.52
C SER A 447 -0.04 23.20 7.94
N GLY A 448 0.72 23.96 7.16
CA GLY A 448 2.16 24.19 7.38
C GLY A 448 3.05 22.97 7.11
N LEU A 449 2.48 21.89 6.56
CA LEU A 449 3.21 20.66 6.20
C LEU A 449 3.49 20.62 4.70
N GLU A 450 4.51 19.85 4.32
CA GLU A 450 4.81 19.59 2.91
C GLU A 450 3.73 18.71 2.27
N TRP A 451 3.35 19.04 1.04
CA TRP A 451 2.43 18.26 0.24
C TRP A 451 2.79 18.34 -1.25
N GLU A 452 2.28 17.42 -2.04
CA GLU A 452 2.60 17.30 -3.46
C GLU A 452 1.34 17.34 -4.33
N TYR A 453 1.46 17.92 -5.53
CA TYR A 453 0.44 17.74 -6.57
C TYR A 453 0.57 16.36 -7.21
N GLN A 454 -0.60 15.74 -7.47
CA GLN A 454 -0.73 14.50 -8.24
C GLN A 454 -1.64 14.74 -9.45
N PRO A 455 -1.09 15.28 -10.56
CA PRO A 455 -1.87 15.69 -11.71
C PRO A 455 -2.59 14.51 -12.37
N GLY A 456 -3.89 14.69 -12.68
CA GLY A 456 -4.67 13.70 -13.41
C GLY A 456 -5.27 12.58 -12.58
N GLU A 457 -4.97 12.50 -11.27
CA GLU A 457 -5.40 11.40 -10.38
C GLU A 457 -6.67 11.73 -9.57
N GLY A 458 -7.25 12.91 -9.77
CA GLY A 458 -8.53 13.29 -9.18
C GLY A 458 -9.67 12.39 -9.68
N ALA A 459 -10.79 12.36 -8.94
CA ALA A 459 -11.99 11.71 -9.44
C ALA A 459 -12.55 12.47 -10.65
N PHE A 460 -13.30 11.78 -11.50
CA PHE A 460 -13.90 12.43 -12.68
C PHE A 460 -14.87 13.58 -12.32
N TYR A 461 -15.31 13.66 -11.06
CA TYR A 461 -16.27 14.65 -10.56
C TYR A 461 -15.68 15.69 -9.61
N GLY A 462 -14.44 15.53 -9.14
CA GLY A 462 -13.80 16.51 -8.27
C GLY A 462 -12.38 16.14 -7.81
N PRO A 463 -11.60 17.15 -7.39
CA PRO A 463 -10.28 16.95 -6.81
C PRO A 463 -10.36 16.30 -5.43
N LYS A 464 -9.24 15.70 -4.98
CA LYS A 464 -9.17 15.06 -3.66
C LYS A 464 -7.84 15.32 -2.97
N ILE A 465 -7.88 15.45 -1.64
CA ILE A 465 -6.71 15.34 -0.77
C ILE A 465 -6.57 13.88 -0.35
N GLU A 466 -5.37 13.36 -0.43
CA GLU A 466 -5.04 11.98 -0.03
C GLU A 466 -3.95 12.00 1.04
N PHE A 467 -4.16 11.17 2.07
CA PHE A 467 -3.19 10.98 3.15
C PHE A 467 -2.59 9.58 3.04
N THR A 468 -1.29 9.54 2.94
CA THR A 468 -0.52 8.30 2.88
C THR A 468 0.32 8.16 4.14
N LEU A 469 0.07 7.10 4.90
CA LEU A 469 0.86 6.74 6.06
C LEU A 469 2.05 5.89 5.62
N ARG A 470 3.23 6.20 6.15
CA ARG A 470 4.38 5.33 6.03
C ARG A 470 4.53 4.49 7.29
N ASP A 471 4.55 3.17 7.14
CA ASP A 471 4.73 2.27 8.27
C ASP A 471 6.21 2.10 8.68
N CYS A 472 6.46 1.37 9.76
CA CYS A 472 7.80 1.12 10.28
C CYS A 472 8.72 0.34 9.32
N LEU A 473 8.20 -0.21 8.23
CA LEU A 473 8.93 -0.89 7.14
C LEU A 473 9.13 0.00 5.91
N GLY A 474 8.69 1.27 5.98
CA GLY A 474 8.75 2.23 4.88
C GLY A 474 7.70 2.00 3.78
N ARG A 475 6.67 1.15 4.01
CA ARG A 475 5.59 0.93 3.04
C ARG A 475 4.56 2.04 3.13
N ASN A 476 4.04 2.45 1.99
CA ASN A 476 3.05 3.50 1.86
C ASN A 476 1.62 2.92 1.91
N TRP A 477 0.77 3.48 2.78
CA TRP A 477 -0.63 3.10 2.95
C TRP A 477 -1.52 4.32 2.80
N GLN A 478 -2.23 4.41 1.68
CA GLN A 478 -3.27 5.43 1.51
C GLN A 478 -4.46 5.10 2.41
N CYS A 479 -4.79 6.00 3.33
CA CYS A 479 -5.89 5.85 4.30
C CYS A 479 -6.89 6.98 4.21
N GLY A 480 -6.52 8.17 4.68
CA GLY A 480 -7.41 9.32 4.71
C GLY A 480 -7.64 9.91 3.32
N THR A 481 -8.85 10.38 3.10
CA THR A 481 -9.22 11.11 1.89
C THR A 481 -10.23 12.20 2.21
N LEU A 482 -10.11 13.34 1.52
CA LEU A 482 -11.15 14.37 1.44
C LEU A 482 -11.41 14.66 -0.03
N GLN A 483 -12.64 14.48 -0.48
CA GLN A 483 -13.00 14.57 -1.88
C GLN A 483 -14.11 15.57 -2.10
N TYR A 484 -13.87 16.54 -2.96
CA TYR A 484 -14.83 17.57 -3.35
C TYR A 484 -15.82 17.02 -4.39
N ASP A 485 -17.12 17.15 -4.15
CA ASP A 485 -18.17 16.69 -5.07
C ASP A 485 -19.33 17.70 -5.16
N PRO A 486 -19.45 18.44 -6.24
CA PRO A 486 -20.59 19.30 -6.52
C PRO A 486 -21.70 18.54 -7.27
N ASN A 487 -21.44 17.35 -7.82
CA ASN A 487 -22.30 16.66 -8.77
C ASN A 487 -23.35 15.78 -8.10
N LEU A 488 -22.98 15.03 -7.05
CA LEU A 488 -23.93 14.13 -6.40
C LEU A 488 -25.13 14.87 -5.75
N PRO A 489 -24.93 16.03 -5.10
CA PRO A 489 -26.05 16.87 -4.64
C PRO A 489 -27.00 17.29 -5.79
N GLU A 490 -26.49 17.63 -6.95
CA GLU A 490 -27.30 17.98 -8.13
C GLU A 490 -28.08 16.77 -8.63
N ARG A 491 -27.44 15.62 -8.83
CA ARG A 491 -28.05 14.39 -9.33
C ARG A 491 -29.20 13.89 -8.45
N LEU A 492 -29.09 14.08 -7.14
CA LEU A 492 -30.07 13.62 -6.15
C LEU A 492 -30.97 14.74 -5.62
N ASP A 493 -30.96 15.90 -6.28
CA ASP A 493 -31.80 17.06 -6.00
C ASP A 493 -31.65 17.61 -4.56
N ALA A 494 -30.45 17.58 -4.01
CA ALA A 494 -30.16 18.19 -2.71
C ALA A 494 -30.10 19.72 -2.84
N SER A 495 -30.69 20.43 -1.89
CA SER A 495 -30.68 21.89 -1.90
C SER A 495 -30.93 22.47 -0.50
N TYR A 496 -30.50 23.71 -0.31
CA TYR A 496 -30.79 24.52 0.87
C TYR A 496 -31.31 25.89 0.46
N ILE A 497 -31.93 26.62 1.41
CA ILE A 497 -32.39 27.99 1.21
C ILE A 497 -31.26 28.93 1.64
N ALA A 498 -30.78 29.74 0.70
CA ALA A 498 -29.77 30.78 0.94
C ALA A 498 -30.35 31.99 1.69
N GLU A 499 -29.49 32.92 2.05
CA GLU A 499 -29.88 34.13 2.80
C GLU A 499 -30.89 35.03 2.05
N ASP A 500 -30.78 35.03 0.72
CA ASP A 500 -31.69 35.75 -0.18
C ASP A 500 -33.00 34.99 -0.48
N ASN A 501 -33.27 33.89 0.22
CA ASN A 501 -34.37 32.95 0.00
C ASN A 501 -34.32 32.17 -1.32
N SER A 502 -33.23 32.24 -2.08
CA SER A 502 -33.04 31.41 -3.25
C SER A 502 -32.75 29.96 -2.85
N ARG A 503 -33.05 29.02 -3.76
CA ARG A 503 -32.74 27.61 -3.61
C ARG A 503 -31.39 27.31 -4.25
N VAL A 504 -30.41 26.89 -3.45
CA VAL A 504 -29.01 26.66 -3.87
C VAL A 504 -28.61 25.24 -3.63
N ARG A 505 -27.71 24.71 -4.47
CA ARG A 505 -27.09 23.38 -4.31
C ARG A 505 -25.92 23.46 -3.31
N PRO A 506 -25.83 22.58 -2.31
CA PRO A 506 -24.64 22.49 -1.48
C PRO A 506 -23.49 21.85 -2.23
N VAL A 507 -22.25 22.13 -1.80
CA VAL A 507 -21.09 21.29 -2.07
C VAL A 507 -21.13 20.13 -1.08
N MET A 508 -20.73 18.95 -1.52
CA MET A 508 -20.58 17.77 -0.69
C MET A 508 -19.09 17.39 -0.62
N LEU A 509 -18.55 17.29 0.59
CA LEU A 509 -17.21 16.77 0.82
C LEU A 509 -17.33 15.35 1.35
N HIS A 510 -16.79 14.37 0.62
CA HIS A 510 -16.66 13.00 1.10
C HIS A 510 -15.38 12.88 1.91
N ARG A 511 -15.44 12.29 3.10
CA ARG A 511 -14.21 12.12 3.89
C ARG A 511 -14.18 10.79 4.63
N ALA A 512 -13.00 10.20 4.70
CA ALA A 512 -12.66 9.11 5.60
C ALA A 512 -11.28 9.39 6.20
N ILE A 513 -11.06 9.05 7.46
CA ILE A 513 -9.77 9.19 8.15
C ILE A 513 -9.02 7.86 8.11
N LEU A 514 -9.67 6.78 8.54
CA LEU A 514 -9.09 5.44 8.56
C LEU A 514 -9.19 4.74 7.20
N GLY A 515 -10.20 5.10 6.41
CA GLY A 515 -10.60 4.40 5.20
C GLY A 515 -11.52 3.23 5.51
N SER A 516 -11.02 1.98 5.61
CA SER A 516 -11.80 0.87 6.17
C SER A 516 -11.19 0.36 7.48
N PHE A 517 -12.05 -0.07 8.40
CA PHE A 517 -11.63 -0.64 9.68
C PHE A 517 -10.76 -1.89 9.47
N GLU A 518 -11.14 -2.76 8.55
CA GLU A 518 -10.43 -3.99 8.24
C GLU A 518 -9.00 -3.68 7.80
N ARG A 519 -8.83 -2.82 6.81
CA ARG A 519 -7.52 -2.42 6.30
C ARG A 519 -6.69 -1.71 7.37
N PHE A 520 -7.29 -0.79 8.12
CA PHE A 520 -6.57 -0.04 9.14
C PHE A 520 -6.13 -0.93 10.31
N ILE A 521 -6.98 -1.86 10.77
CA ILE A 521 -6.60 -2.88 11.77
C ILE A 521 -5.48 -3.77 11.24
N GLY A 522 -5.55 -4.21 9.97
CA GLY A 522 -4.48 -4.95 9.33
C GLY A 522 -3.15 -4.19 9.36
N MET A 523 -3.17 -2.90 9.03
CA MET A 523 -1.99 -2.03 9.12
C MET A 523 -1.47 -1.91 10.56
N LEU A 524 -2.34 -1.73 11.55
CA LEU A 524 -1.95 -1.67 12.97
C LEU A 524 -1.31 -2.98 13.44
N ILE A 525 -1.85 -4.13 13.02
CA ILE A 525 -1.26 -5.45 13.33
C ILE A 525 0.17 -5.52 12.81
N GLU A 526 0.42 -5.12 11.57
CA GLU A 526 1.74 -5.16 10.94
C GLU A 526 2.67 -4.07 11.49
N HIS A 527 2.18 -2.85 11.69
CA HIS A 527 2.95 -1.73 12.25
C HIS A 527 3.48 -2.07 13.65
N TYR A 528 2.62 -2.57 14.52
CA TYR A 528 2.98 -2.95 15.88
C TYR A 528 3.52 -4.38 16.01
N ALA A 529 3.57 -5.18 14.92
CA ALA A 529 3.88 -6.61 14.99
C ALA A 529 3.03 -7.35 16.04
N GLY A 530 1.77 -6.95 16.20
CA GLY A 530 0.84 -7.47 17.22
C GLY A 530 1.08 -6.95 18.64
N VAL A 531 2.13 -6.15 18.87
CA VAL A 531 2.47 -5.54 20.17
C VAL A 531 1.68 -4.25 20.35
N PHE A 532 0.35 -4.35 20.40
CA PHE A 532 -0.52 -3.19 20.52
C PHE A 532 -0.20 -2.35 21.76
N PRO A 533 -0.30 -1.01 21.69
CA PRO A 533 -0.29 -0.16 22.87
C PRO A 533 -1.47 -0.52 23.80
N ALA A 534 -1.36 -0.24 25.08
CA ALA A 534 -2.30 -0.71 26.11
C ALA A 534 -3.77 -0.37 25.78
N TRP A 535 -4.03 0.79 25.19
CA TRP A 535 -5.39 1.21 24.86
C TRP A 535 -6.05 0.37 23.75
N LEU A 536 -5.27 -0.20 22.82
CA LEU A 536 -5.76 -1.07 21.73
C LEU A 536 -5.71 -2.56 22.08
N ALA A 537 -4.93 -2.95 23.10
CA ALA A 537 -4.75 -4.37 23.42
C ALA A 537 -6.08 -5.05 23.80
N PRO A 538 -6.42 -6.21 23.23
CA PRO A 538 -7.67 -6.93 23.56
C PRO A 538 -7.76 -7.28 25.04
N THR A 539 -6.65 -7.71 25.62
CA THR A 539 -6.46 -7.89 27.06
C THR A 539 -5.34 -6.96 27.49
N GLN A 540 -5.61 -6.06 28.44
CA GLN A 540 -4.65 -5.07 28.91
C GLN A 540 -3.80 -5.59 30.06
N ALA A 541 -4.39 -6.40 30.92
CA ALA A 541 -3.72 -7.06 32.02
C ALA A 541 -4.21 -8.48 32.20
N VAL A 542 -3.31 -9.41 32.52
CA VAL A 542 -3.66 -10.76 32.93
C VAL A 542 -3.24 -10.99 34.38
N ILE A 543 -4.14 -11.49 35.21
CA ILE A 543 -3.93 -11.79 36.62
C ILE A 543 -3.67 -13.29 36.76
N MET A 544 -2.55 -13.66 37.33
CA MET A 544 -2.09 -15.04 37.43
C MET A 544 -1.80 -15.41 38.89
N ASN A 545 -2.50 -16.40 39.40
CA ASN A 545 -2.21 -16.98 40.71
C ASN A 545 -1.04 -17.99 40.63
N ILE A 546 -0.25 -18.08 41.71
CA ILE A 546 0.80 -19.10 41.84
C ILE A 546 0.22 -20.44 42.25
N THR A 547 -0.74 -20.45 43.20
CA THR A 547 -1.52 -21.64 43.63
C THR A 547 -2.99 -21.30 43.73
N ASP A 548 -3.86 -22.33 43.89
CA ASP A 548 -5.30 -22.13 44.01
C ASP A 548 -5.74 -21.25 45.18
N LYS A 549 -4.90 -21.12 46.22
CA LYS A 549 -5.20 -20.30 47.41
C LYS A 549 -5.39 -18.80 47.10
N GLN A 550 -4.78 -18.31 46.04
CA GLN A 550 -4.88 -16.91 45.68
C GLN A 550 -5.98 -16.62 44.63
N ALA A 551 -6.78 -17.65 44.23
CA ALA A 551 -7.78 -17.54 43.17
C ALA A 551 -8.85 -16.48 43.48
N ASP A 552 -9.36 -16.43 44.69
CA ASP A 552 -10.39 -15.47 45.11
C ASP A 552 -9.91 -14.02 44.98
N PHE A 553 -8.70 -13.75 45.45
CA PHE A 553 -8.10 -12.41 45.34
C PHE A 553 -7.80 -12.06 43.87
N ALA A 554 -7.36 -13.01 43.07
CA ALA A 554 -7.16 -12.79 41.62
C ALA A 554 -8.47 -12.38 40.91
N LEU A 555 -9.58 -13.02 41.25
CA LEU A 555 -10.90 -12.67 40.72
C LEU A 555 -11.40 -11.30 41.21
N GLU A 556 -11.11 -10.96 42.47
CA GLU A 556 -11.40 -9.63 43.02
C GLU A 556 -10.63 -8.51 42.29
N VAL A 557 -9.33 -8.73 42.00
CA VAL A 557 -8.51 -7.82 41.20
C VAL A 557 -9.06 -7.69 39.80
N GLU A 558 -9.40 -8.79 39.14
CA GLU A 558 -10.04 -8.77 37.81
C GLU A 558 -11.33 -7.95 37.83
N LYS A 559 -12.22 -8.21 38.78
CA LYS A 559 -13.47 -7.48 38.93
C LYS A 559 -13.25 -5.98 39.15
N THR A 560 -12.29 -5.62 39.96
CA THR A 560 -11.94 -4.23 40.26
C THR A 560 -11.45 -3.50 39.01
N LEU A 561 -10.53 -4.12 38.26
CA LEU A 561 -10.00 -3.53 37.02
C LEU A 561 -11.08 -3.42 35.94
N ASN A 562 -11.87 -4.46 35.74
CA ASN A 562 -12.98 -4.43 34.78
C ASN A 562 -14.06 -3.42 35.17
N GLY A 563 -14.34 -3.26 36.48
CA GLY A 563 -15.25 -2.23 37.00
C GLY A 563 -14.75 -0.81 36.76
N SER A 564 -13.43 -0.62 36.62
CA SER A 564 -12.79 0.64 36.26
C SER A 564 -12.72 0.86 34.72
N GLY A 565 -13.32 -0.03 33.92
CA GLY A 565 -13.36 0.09 32.46
C GLY A 565 -12.17 -0.50 31.72
N PHE A 566 -11.27 -1.22 32.41
CA PHE A 566 -10.17 -1.92 31.77
C PHE A 566 -10.58 -3.30 31.27
N ARG A 567 -9.74 -3.91 30.44
CA ARG A 567 -9.91 -5.28 29.90
C ARG A 567 -8.89 -6.20 30.57
N ALA A 568 -9.27 -6.71 31.75
CA ALA A 568 -8.45 -7.63 32.54
C ALA A 568 -9.04 -9.04 32.51
N LYS A 569 -8.20 -10.07 32.57
CA LYS A 569 -8.60 -11.48 32.63
C LYS A 569 -7.75 -12.23 33.67
N SER A 570 -8.35 -13.18 34.38
CA SER A 570 -7.61 -14.07 35.28
C SER A 570 -7.23 -15.37 34.59
N ASP A 571 -6.00 -15.82 34.82
CA ASP A 571 -5.52 -17.15 34.45
C ASP A 571 -5.30 -17.98 35.73
N LEU A 572 -6.34 -18.72 36.10
CA LEU A 572 -6.37 -19.55 37.31
C LEU A 572 -6.01 -21.01 37.05
N ARG A 573 -5.51 -21.35 35.86
CA ARG A 573 -5.14 -22.72 35.53
C ARG A 573 -4.05 -23.23 36.48
N ASN A 574 -4.13 -24.54 36.83
CA ASN A 574 -3.10 -25.19 37.64
C ASN A 574 -1.84 -25.48 36.82
N GLU A 575 -1.13 -24.39 36.44
CA GLU A 575 0.10 -24.41 35.66
C GLU A 575 1.21 -23.63 36.36
N LYS A 576 2.46 -23.97 36.08
CA LYS A 576 3.61 -23.24 36.64
C LYS A 576 3.56 -21.77 36.22
N ILE A 577 3.78 -20.87 37.17
CA ILE A 577 3.73 -19.43 36.92
C ILE A 577 4.61 -18.98 35.75
N GLY A 578 5.81 -19.57 35.61
CA GLY A 578 6.70 -19.28 34.47
C GLY A 578 6.12 -19.67 33.11
N PHE A 579 5.29 -20.73 33.06
CA PHE A 579 4.57 -21.13 31.86
C PHE A 579 3.48 -20.12 31.50
N LYS A 580 2.65 -19.71 32.49
CA LYS A 580 1.61 -18.69 32.31
C LYS A 580 2.22 -17.35 31.81
N ILE A 581 3.31 -16.88 32.46
CA ILE A 581 4.01 -15.67 32.05
C ILE A 581 4.46 -15.76 30.61
N ARG A 582 5.12 -16.87 30.21
CA ARG A 582 5.58 -17.06 28.84
C ARG A 582 4.44 -17.04 27.83
N GLU A 583 3.34 -17.74 28.12
CA GLU A 583 2.18 -17.81 27.23
C GLU A 583 1.57 -16.43 27.00
N HIS A 584 1.31 -15.68 28.07
CA HIS A 584 0.72 -14.34 27.96
C HIS A 584 1.69 -13.31 27.35
N THR A 585 3.01 -13.49 27.51
CA THR A 585 4.02 -12.69 26.80
C THR A 585 3.96 -12.98 25.28
N LEU A 586 3.80 -14.23 24.87
CA LEU A 586 3.62 -14.59 23.45
C LEU A 586 2.31 -14.04 22.88
N LEU A 587 1.25 -13.96 23.69
CA LEU A 587 -0.01 -13.31 23.35
C LEU A 587 0.06 -11.77 23.39
N LYS A 588 1.24 -11.19 23.67
CA LYS A 588 1.51 -9.74 23.67
C LYS A 588 0.69 -8.94 24.67
N VAL A 589 0.24 -9.56 25.78
CA VAL A 589 -0.50 -8.86 26.84
C VAL A 589 0.42 -7.81 27.48
N PRO A 590 -0.01 -6.51 27.57
CA PRO A 590 0.85 -5.43 28.06
C PRO A 590 1.36 -5.62 29.49
N TYR A 591 0.47 -6.04 30.40
CA TYR A 591 0.80 -6.20 31.82
C TYR A 591 0.44 -7.60 32.35
N LEU A 592 1.40 -8.17 33.05
CA LEU A 592 1.33 -9.50 33.67
C LEU A 592 1.34 -9.31 35.19
N LEU A 593 0.23 -9.60 35.85
CA LEU A 593 0.06 -9.44 37.30
C LEU A 593 0.18 -10.82 37.96
N VAL A 594 1.17 -10.97 38.82
CA VAL A 594 1.38 -12.22 39.56
C VAL A 594 0.90 -12.05 41.01
N ILE A 595 0.15 -13.02 41.50
CA ILE A 595 -0.40 -13.05 42.85
C ILE A 595 0.11 -14.31 43.58
N GLY A 596 0.92 -14.09 44.59
CA GLY A 596 1.36 -15.07 45.59
C GLY A 596 0.74 -14.79 46.95
N ASP A 597 1.15 -15.55 47.97
CA ASP A 597 0.63 -15.39 49.33
C ASP A 597 0.92 -13.97 49.88
N ARG A 598 2.10 -13.41 49.60
CA ARG A 598 2.49 -12.05 49.99
C ARG A 598 1.55 -10.99 49.41
N GLU A 599 1.23 -11.10 48.14
CA GLU A 599 0.35 -10.15 47.43
C GLU A 599 -1.07 -10.19 48.02
N VAL A 600 -1.57 -11.37 48.42
CA VAL A 600 -2.85 -11.51 49.14
C VAL A 600 -2.79 -10.82 50.49
N GLU A 601 -1.74 -11.07 51.29
CA GLU A 601 -1.58 -10.48 52.62
C GLU A 601 -1.48 -8.95 52.59
N THR A 602 -0.77 -8.42 51.58
CA THR A 602 -0.51 -6.98 51.44
C THR A 602 -1.50 -6.25 50.54
N GLN A 603 -2.49 -6.96 49.95
CA GLN A 603 -3.48 -6.43 49.01
C GLN A 603 -2.82 -5.71 47.80
N THR A 604 -1.76 -6.32 47.26
CA THR A 604 -0.94 -5.81 46.17
C THR A 604 -0.94 -6.78 44.99
N VAL A 605 -0.41 -6.35 43.84
CA VAL A 605 -0.13 -7.18 42.67
C VAL A 605 1.32 -6.99 42.25
N ALA A 606 2.06 -8.07 41.98
CA ALA A 606 3.41 -8.00 41.42
C ALA A 606 3.30 -7.79 39.90
N VAL A 607 3.72 -6.62 39.43
CA VAL A 607 3.52 -6.15 38.07
C VAL A 607 4.73 -6.40 37.19
N ARG A 608 4.54 -7.06 36.08
CA ARG A 608 5.55 -7.20 35.00
C ARG A 608 5.02 -6.66 33.70
N THR A 609 5.89 -6.08 32.90
CA THR A 609 5.56 -5.74 31.52
C THR A 609 5.86 -6.93 30.59
N ARG A 610 5.25 -6.94 29.42
CA ARG A 610 5.52 -7.97 28.39
C ARG A 610 6.98 -7.94 27.86
N GLU A 611 7.66 -6.82 28.00
CA GLU A 611 9.08 -6.66 27.68
C GLU A 611 10.00 -7.26 28.77
N GLY A 612 9.43 -7.72 29.89
CA GLY A 612 10.15 -8.37 30.97
C GLY A 612 10.60 -7.44 32.11
N ALA A 613 10.23 -6.15 32.09
CA ALA A 613 10.51 -5.25 33.20
C ALA A 613 9.65 -5.64 34.41
N ASP A 614 10.29 -5.71 35.60
CA ASP A 614 9.63 -5.93 36.87
C ASP A 614 9.38 -4.56 37.55
N LEU A 615 8.13 -4.21 37.72
CA LEU A 615 7.71 -2.94 38.32
C LEU A 615 7.47 -3.06 39.83
N GLY A 616 7.70 -4.26 40.40
CA GLY A 616 7.47 -4.56 41.79
C GLY A 616 6.02 -4.83 42.16
N SER A 617 5.77 -5.01 43.47
CA SER A 617 4.42 -5.22 44.01
C SER A 617 3.82 -3.86 44.41
N VAL A 618 2.68 -3.52 43.84
CA VAL A 618 1.97 -2.27 44.06
C VAL A 618 0.50 -2.51 44.43
N PRO A 619 -0.13 -1.61 45.19
CA PRO A 619 -1.57 -1.66 45.47
C PRO A 619 -2.38 -1.69 44.14
N VAL A 620 -3.51 -2.39 44.11
CA VAL A 620 -4.38 -2.51 42.93
C VAL A 620 -4.80 -1.14 42.38
N ALA A 621 -5.10 -0.17 43.28
CA ALA A 621 -5.44 1.21 42.90
C ALA A 621 -4.29 1.92 42.16
N GLN A 622 -3.05 1.75 42.64
CA GLN A 622 -1.87 2.35 41.99
C GLN A 622 -1.60 1.71 40.63
N PHE A 623 -1.82 0.41 40.46
CA PHE A 623 -1.74 -0.23 39.17
C PHE A 623 -2.83 0.31 38.22
N ALA A 624 -4.05 0.53 38.70
CA ALA A 624 -5.14 1.11 37.89
C ALA A 624 -4.78 2.52 37.40
N GLU A 625 -4.09 3.35 38.25
CA GLU A 625 -3.56 4.66 37.83
C GLU A 625 -2.49 4.53 36.75
N LEU A 626 -1.54 3.60 36.91
CA LEU A 626 -0.51 3.31 35.92
C LEU A 626 -1.15 2.89 34.56
N LEU A 627 -2.14 2.01 34.62
CA LEU A 627 -2.84 1.56 33.43
C LEU A 627 -3.64 2.70 32.78
N THR A 628 -4.26 3.58 33.57
CA THR A 628 -4.95 4.78 33.08
C THR A 628 -3.99 5.67 32.30
N GLN A 629 -2.79 5.92 32.84
CA GLN A 629 -1.77 6.71 32.15
C GLN A 629 -1.31 6.05 30.84
N ALA A 630 -1.10 4.72 30.86
CA ALA A 630 -0.72 3.97 29.67
C ALA A 630 -1.81 3.98 28.57
N VAL A 631 -3.07 3.91 28.96
CA VAL A 631 -4.23 3.98 28.07
C VAL A 631 -4.40 5.40 27.50
N SER A 632 -4.28 6.43 28.32
CA SER A 632 -4.45 7.85 27.90
C SER A 632 -3.35 8.32 26.95
N ARG A 633 -2.15 7.76 27.05
CA ARG A 633 -1.03 8.05 26.14
C ARG A 633 -1.32 7.62 24.70
N ARG A 634 -2.14 6.58 24.54
CA ARG A 634 -2.45 5.96 23.24
C ARG A 634 -1.17 5.43 22.55
N GLY A 635 -0.95 5.76 21.26
CA GLY A 635 0.27 5.43 20.51
C GLY A 635 1.33 6.54 20.48
N ARG A 636 1.10 7.66 21.18
CA ARG A 636 2.03 8.81 21.21
C ARG A 636 3.34 8.44 21.91
N GLN A 637 4.44 8.86 21.35
CA GLN A 637 5.75 8.70 21.97
C GLN A 637 5.92 9.72 23.12
N THR A 638 6.70 9.35 24.16
CA THR A 638 6.84 10.08 25.43
C THR A 638 7.60 11.41 25.37
N THR A 639 7.87 11.94 24.22
CA THR A 639 8.71 13.15 24.02
C THR A 639 7.92 14.37 23.53
N GLU A 640 6.60 14.34 23.59
CA GLU A 640 5.75 15.52 23.33
C GLU A 640 4.89 15.90 24.53
#